data_7e6138f714527d7a2dd802875845dc95
#
_entry.id   7e6138f714527d7a2dd802875845dc95
#
_cell.length_a   1.000
_cell.length_b   1.000
_cell.length_c   1.000
_cell.angle_alpha   90.00
_cell.angle_beta   90.00
_cell.angle_gamma   90.00
#
_symmetry.space_group_name_H-M   'P 1'
#
loop_
_entity.id
_entity.type
_entity.pdbx_description
1 polymer ?
#
loop_
_entity_poly.entity_id
_entity_poly.type
_entity_poly.pdbx_seq_one_letter_code
_entity_poly.pdbx_strand_id
1 'polypeptide(L)'
;MKKMLVVDGNSILNRAFYGVRPLTTKDGFPTNALYGMVNMIRKQTEATGADGLAVAFDLKAPTFRHGLYDAYKAGRRPMPEELAEQLPVAKELLAAKGFHVLELAGYEADDILGTLARHSGSAACTIATGDRDSLQLVSESVNVLLAATKMGRPVTDRYTPEAVREKYGVEPEKLIDIKALMGDSSDNIPGVAGIGEKTAGDLIARFGSIEYIYDNIDTIDIKPGVRDKLKKDRDMAFLSKKLGTINCDIPIDSDPQSYLLKAPDNFKVTRMLADLEMFKLIDRLGLEISSAASEPRSEEKPVPVCAEDDFDQLMTRLKSDGESYFLWDGEKCRFDLGDKVLVCDCENEGFYPFFVKLLEDRNIKKYTANIKSLYSFAQGCSALCRNMCGDLELEGYVLNPSASSYDALRLAGEYSAAVPTESGDENDCAAASLRRLFAAMNKKIEENGQQKLLYDIELPLARVLSSMERTGFAVDRDGIAEFGSRLGERIADIEREIYSLVGYEFNLNSPKQLGEALFDKLGLPAKKKTKNGYSTDAQVLESLENKHPAVRDILEYRTLSKLRSTYCDGLLKVIGEDGRIRSTLNQTETRTGRISSTEPNLQNIPVRSPLGREMRKFFVARPGCVLVDADYSQIELRVLAYISGDANMIKAFNDNTDIHTVTASEVFDMPPQLVTPMMRSRAKAVNFGIVYGIGAFSLAKDIGVSRSEADEYIKGYLRHYSGVDKYMHDVVEKAKKDGYAETMFARRRYLPELTASNANTRAFGERVARNMPIQGTAADIIKIAMIRVYERLERENLAAKLIMQVHDELIVEAPENEKERVSALLKEEMENAVRLSVGLVADVHSGRTWYDAKG
;
A
#
# COMPACT_ATOMS: atom_id res chain seq x y z
N MET A 1 -0.94 35.90 -20.92
CA MET A 1 -1.59 34.90 -20.02
C MET A 1 -3.10 34.96 -20.24
N LYS A 2 -3.76 33.81 -20.37
CA LYS A 2 -5.22 33.71 -20.51
C LYS A 2 -5.89 33.18 -19.24
N LYS A 3 -5.22 32.28 -18.54
CA LYS A 3 -5.74 31.67 -17.32
C LYS A 3 -4.66 31.60 -16.24
N MET A 4 -5.00 32.05 -15.05
CA MET A 4 -4.11 32.05 -13.89
C MET A 4 -4.67 31.16 -12.78
N LEU A 5 -3.82 30.33 -12.18
CA LEU A 5 -4.13 29.56 -10.99
C LEU A 5 -3.31 30.12 -9.82
N VAL A 6 -3.98 30.52 -8.77
CA VAL A 6 -3.35 31.01 -7.54
C VAL A 6 -3.69 30.06 -6.41
N VAL A 7 -2.69 29.54 -5.72
CA VAL A 7 -2.83 28.44 -4.76
C VAL A 7 -2.45 28.90 -3.36
N ASP A 8 -3.32 28.62 -2.40
CA ASP A 8 -3.01 28.74 -0.98
C ASP A 8 -2.15 27.53 -0.55
N GLY A 9 -0.85 27.75 -0.48
CA GLY A 9 0.13 26.70 -0.20
C GLY A 9 -0.04 26.08 1.17
N ASN A 10 -0.26 26.89 2.21
CA ASN A 10 -0.46 26.40 3.57
C ASN A 10 -1.71 25.54 3.70
N SER A 11 -2.81 26.01 3.15
CA SER A 11 -4.09 25.30 3.20
C SER A 11 -4.04 23.97 2.45
N ILE A 12 -3.47 23.96 1.22
CA ILE A 12 -3.35 22.76 0.40
C ILE A 12 -2.38 21.75 1.02
N LEU A 13 -1.23 22.20 1.56
CA LEU A 13 -0.25 21.36 2.23
C LEU A 13 -0.82 20.71 3.49
N ASN A 14 -1.48 21.52 4.33
CA ASN A 14 -2.15 21.04 5.55
C ASN A 14 -3.23 19.98 5.22
N ARG A 15 -4.02 20.26 4.20
CA ARG A 15 -5.05 19.35 3.73
C ARG A 15 -4.47 18.04 3.19
N ALA A 16 -3.37 18.09 2.46
CA ALA A 16 -2.65 16.93 1.98
C ALA A 16 -2.15 16.09 3.15
N PHE A 17 -1.61 16.74 4.19
CA PHE A 17 -1.12 16.08 5.40
C PHE A 17 -2.19 15.22 6.08
N TYR A 18 -3.39 15.76 6.29
CA TYR A 18 -4.49 15.02 6.92
C TYR A 18 -5.29 14.15 5.95
N GLY A 19 -5.22 14.41 4.65
CA GLY A 19 -5.97 13.69 3.61
C GLY A 19 -5.27 12.48 3.03
N VAL A 20 -3.96 12.43 3.12
CA VAL A 20 -3.11 11.30 2.68
C VAL A 20 -2.68 10.51 3.91
N ARG A 21 -2.76 9.18 3.84
CA ARG A 21 -2.23 8.33 4.91
C ARG A 21 -0.76 8.68 5.17
N PRO A 22 -0.26 8.52 6.39
CA PRO A 22 1.16 8.76 6.68
C PRO A 22 2.07 7.99 5.73
N LEU A 23 2.98 8.69 5.11
CA LEU A 23 4.04 8.18 4.24
C LEU A 23 5.35 8.75 4.75
N THR A 24 6.39 7.94 4.79
CA THR A 24 7.73 8.34 5.20
C THR A 24 8.77 7.70 4.29
N THR A 25 9.93 8.32 4.17
CA THR A 25 11.12 7.67 3.62
C THR A 25 11.61 6.58 4.58
N LYS A 26 12.55 5.75 4.13
CA LYS A 26 13.23 4.74 4.98
C LYS A 26 13.91 5.35 6.21
N ASP A 27 14.40 6.59 6.09
CA ASP A 27 15.05 7.33 7.17
C ASP A 27 14.04 8.06 8.10
N GLY A 28 12.75 7.87 7.85
CA GLY A 28 11.67 8.38 8.70
C GLY A 28 11.18 9.78 8.36
N PHE A 29 11.71 10.45 7.32
CA PHE A 29 11.24 11.78 6.91
C PHE A 29 9.79 11.70 6.39
N PRO A 30 8.85 12.51 6.90
CA PRO A 30 7.46 12.49 6.48
C PRO A 30 7.28 13.05 5.07
N THR A 31 6.47 12.37 4.23
CA THR A 31 6.33 12.71 2.80
C THR A 31 4.88 12.83 2.32
N ASN A 32 3.92 12.49 3.17
CA ASN A 32 2.50 12.44 2.82
C ASN A 32 1.92 13.79 2.37
N ALA A 33 2.31 14.90 3.02
CA ALA A 33 1.84 16.22 2.64
C ALA A 33 2.39 16.65 1.28
N LEU A 34 3.67 16.41 1.02
CA LEU A 34 4.33 16.67 -0.26
C LEU A 34 3.66 15.89 -1.39
N TYR A 35 3.50 14.58 -1.22
CA TYR A 35 2.83 13.71 -2.19
C TYR A 35 1.41 14.18 -2.53
N GLY A 36 0.63 14.51 -1.50
CA GLY A 36 -0.73 15.00 -1.66
C GLY A 36 -0.79 16.35 -2.34
N MET A 37 0.05 17.31 -1.93
CA MET A 37 0.12 18.66 -2.46
C MET A 37 0.45 18.67 -3.96
N VAL A 38 1.51 17.99 -4.37
CA VAL A 38 1.92 17.92 -5.77
C VAL A 38 0.80 17.33 -6.65
N ASN A 39 0.14 16.25 -6.18
CA ASN A 39 -0.98 15.65 -6.91
C ASN A 39 -2.21 16.58 -6.98
N MET A 40 -2.49 17.35 -5.93
CA MET A 40 -3.63 18.29 -5.91
C MET A 40 -3.37 19.46 -6.86
N ILE A 41 -2.20 20.09 -6.79
CA ILE A 41 -1.85 21.22 -7.67
C ILE A 41 -1.83 20.76 -9.13
N ARG A 42 -1.23 19.60 -9.44
CA ARG A 42 -1.23 19.04 -10.79
C ARG A 42 -2.65 18.89 -11.35
N LYS A 43 -3.54 18.25 -10.60
CA LYS A 43 -4.95 18.08 -11.01
C LYS A 43 -5.68 19.41 -11.22
N GLN A 44 -5.41 20.39 -10.39
CA GLN A 44 -6.01 21.71 -10.50
C GLN A 44 -5.47 22.48 -11.72
N THR A 45 -4.16 22.38 -11.99
CA THR A 45 -3.53 22.97 -13.18
C THR A 45 -4.10 22.37 -14.47
N GLU A 46 -4.22 21.03 -14.53
CA GLU A 46 -4.83 20.31 -15.66
C GLU A 46 -6.30 20.70 -15.85
N ALA A 47 -7.09 20.72 -14.77
CA ALA A 47 -8.52 21.02 -14.82
C ALA A 47 -8.81 22.47 -15.22
N THR A 48 -7.96 23.42 -14.85
CA THR A 48 -8.10 24.84 -15.19
C THR A 48 -7.49 25.16 -16.55
N GLY A 49 -6.49 24.41 -16.98
CA GLY A 49 -5.68 24.71 -18.14
C GLY A 49 -4.93 26.03 -17.96
N ALA A 50 -4.42 26.27 -16.75
CA ALA A 50 -3.72 27.51 -16.40
C ALA A 50 -2.38 27.57 -17.12
N ASP A 51 -2.10 28.74 -17.72
CA ASP A 51 -0.82 29.09 -18.35
C ASP A 51 0.08 29.93 -17.44
N GLY A 52 -0.42 30.32 -16.26
CA GLY A 52 0.34 30.91 -15.16
C GLY A 52 -0.07 30.36 -13.79
N LEU A 53 0.92 30.24 -12.87
CA LEU A 53 0.68 29.67 -11.55
C LEU A 53 1.55 30.34 -10.46
N ALA A 54 0.89 30.76 -9.37
CA ALA A 54 1.54 31.24 -8.16
C ALA A 54 1.04 30.46 -6.94
N VAL A 55 1.94 30.16 -6.00
CA VAL A 55 1.63 29.48 -4.74
C VAL A 55 2.04 30.39 -3.59
N ALA A 56 1.07 30.84 -2.80
CA ALA A 56 1.30 31.74 -1.68
C ALA A 56 1.44 30.95 -0.36
N PHE A 57 2.40 31.38 0.47
CA PHE A 57 2.62 30.82 1.80
C PHE A 57 2.67 31.92 2.85
N ASP A 58 2.20 31.59 4.06
CA ASP A 58 2.36 32.46 5.23
C ASP A 58 3.79 32.44 5.76
N LEU A 59 4.29 33.58 6.15
CA LEU A 59 5.51 33.67 6.93
C LEU A 59 5.22 33.58 8.44
N LYS A 60 6.15 33.01 9.18
CA LYS A 60 6.07 32.92 10.64
C LYS A 60 6.46 34.29 11.28
N ALA A 61 5.69 35.32 10.94
CA ALA A 61 5.91 36.71 11.40
C ALA A 61 4.55 37.35 11.71
N PRO A 62 4.50 38.36 12.61
CA PRO A 62 3.28 39.11 12.84
C PRO A 62 2.83 39.86 11.58
N THR A 63 1.50 39.88 11.34
CA THR A 63 0.88 40.59 10.22
C THR A 63 0.23 41.89 10.71
N PHE A 64 -0.21 42.74 9.81
CA PHE A 64 -0.91 43.99 10.17
C PHE A 64 -2.16 43.70 11.03
N ARG A 65 -2.78 42.52 10.89
CA ARG A 65 -3.94 42.12 11.69
C ARG A 65 -3.61 41.95 13.18
N HIS A 66 -2.40 41.49 13.51
CA HIS A 66 -1.93 41.41 14.90
C HIS A 66 -1.75 42.82 15.50
N GLY A 67 -1.38 43.82 14.66
CA GLY A 67 -1.33 45.22 15.10
C GLY A 67 -2.70 45.88 15.32
N LEU A 68 -3.79 45.31 14.72
CA LEU A 68 -5.15 45.76 14.93
C LEU A 68 -5.83 45.07 16.12
N TYR A 69 -5.45 43.81 16.41
CA TYR A 69 -6.03 43.01 17.48
C TYR A 69 -5.05 41.98 18.01
N ASP A 70 -4.53 42.18 19.21
CA ASP A 70 -3.49 41.36 19.83
C ASP A 70 -3.90 39.87 20.00
N ALA A 71 -5.19 39.62 20.19
CA ALA A 71 -5.71 38.26 20.33
C ALA A 71 -6.01 37.55 19.01
N TYR A 72 -5.70 38.15 17.84
CA TYR A 72 -5.90 37.54 16.55
C TYR A 72 -5.11 36.23 16.42
N LYS A 73 -5.78 35.14 16.05
CA LYS A 73 -5.21 33.79 15.94
C LYS A 73 -4.57 33.22 17.23
N ALA A 74 -4.78 33.82 18.41
CA ALA A 74 -4.15 33.43 19.67
C ALA A 74 -4.50 32.00 20.13
N GLY A 75 -5.58 31.42 19.62
CA GLY A 75 -6.02 30.03 19.94
C GLY A 75 -5.56 28.95 18.98
N ARG A 76 -4.83 29.32 17.94
CA ARG A 76 -4.40 28.33 16.93
C ARG A 76 -3.36 27.35 17.51
N ARG A 77 -3.58 26.04 17.30
CA ARG A 77 -2.60 25.01 17.65
C ARG A 77 -1.35 25.15 16.76
N PRO A 78 -0.15 24.89 17.29
CA PRO A 78 1.06 24.90 16.48
C PRO A 78 0.96 23.84 15.37
N MET A 79 1.66 24.09 14.26
CA MET A 79 1.79 23.14 13.17
C MET A 79 2.45 21.86 13.71
N PRO A 80 1.93 20.67 13.37
CA PRO A 80 2.60 19.41 13.70
C PRO A 80 4.05 19.40 13.20
N GLU A 81 4.95 18.79 13.94
CA GLU A 81 6.38 18.76 13.63
C GLU A 81 6.62 18.12 12.26
N GLU A 82 5.95 16.99 12.00
CA GLU A 82 6.05 16.26 10.72
C GLU A 82 5.55 17.08 9.51
N LEU A 83 4.67 18.04 9.72
CA LEU A 83 4.22 18.96 8.66
C LEU A 83 5.19 20.12 8.50
N ALA A 84 5.75 20.60 9.61
CA ALA A 84 6.71 21.69 9.62
C ALA A 84 8.01 21.31 8.88
N GLU A 85 8.46 20.06 9.00
CA GLU A 85 9.61 19.52 8.26
C GLU A 85 9.36 19.48 6.74
N GLN A 86 8.14 19.19 6.32
CA GLN A 86 7.79 19.11 4.89
C GLN A 86 7.63 20.49 4.21
N LEU A 87 7.35 21.54 4.96
CA LEU A 87 7.05 22.86 4.39
C LEU A 87 8.20 23.47 3.57
N PRO A 88 9.48 23.50 4.04
CA PRO A 88 10.58 24.02 3.22
C PRO A 88 10.80 23.19 1.96
N VAL A 89 10.72 21.87 2.06
CA VAL A 89 10.87 20.95 0.92
C VAL A 89 9.75 21.17 -0.10
N ALA A 90 8.51 21.42 0.35
CA ALA A 90 7.38 21.74 -0.53
C ALA A 90 7.65 22.98 -1.37
N LYS A 91 8.14 24.07 -0.74
CA LYS A 91 8.47 25.32 -1.44
C LYS A 91 9.56 25.10 -2.49
N GLU A 92 10.61 24.37 -2.13
CA GLU A 92 11.73 24.08 -3.04
C GLU A 92 11.27 23.23 -4.22
N LEU A 93 10.48 22.17 -3.97
CA LEU A 93 9.95 21.29 -5.01
C LEU A 93 9.01 22.05 -5.97
N LEU A 94 8.15 22.91 -5.46
CA LEU A 94 7.25 23.74 -6.29
C LEU A 94 8.05 24.74 -7.15
N ALA A 95 9.07 25.39 -6.58
CA ALA A 95 9.96 26.26 -7.34
C ALA A 95 10.71 25.52 -8.45
N ALA A 96 11.23 24.31 -8.16
CA ALA A 96 11.88 23.46 -9.15
C ALA A 96 10.91 23.02 -10.26
N LYS A 97 9.62 22.85 -9.96
CA LYS A 97 8.57 22.59 -10.95
C LYS A 97 8.20 23.80 -11.82
N GLY A 98 8.89 24.94 -11.66
CA GLY A 98 8.64 26.15 -12.40
C GLY A 98 7.46 26.98 -11.91
N PHE A 99 6.94 26.71 -10.71
CA PHE A 99 5.88 27.49 -10.09
C PHE A 99 6.44 28.68 -9.29
N HIS A 100 5.70 29.78 -9.27
CA HIS A 100 6.11 30.96 -8.52
C HIS A 100 5.67 30.82 -7.05
N VAL A 101 6.63 30.67 -6.14
CA VAL A 101 6.40 30.59 -4.70
C VAL A 101 6.52 31.99 -4.10
N LEU A 102 5.47 32.44 -3.40
CA LEU A 102 5.35 33.80 -2.90
C LEU A 102 5.16 33.80 -1.38
N GLU A 103 5.84 34.74 -0.72
CA GLU A 103 5.73 35.07 0.70
C GLU A 103 5.98 36.56 0.89
N LEU A 104 5.23 37.20 1.79
CA LEU A 104 5.42 38.62 2.07
C LEU A 104 5.33 38.91 3.57
N ALA A 105 6.36 39.50 4.13
CA ALA A 105 6.36 39.87 5.54
C ALA A 105 5.31 40.97 5.86
N GLY A 106 4.57 40.76 6.97
CA GLY A 106 3.52 41.70 7.38
C GLY A 106 2.13 41.41 6.79
N TYR A 107 2.02 40.46 5.85
CA TYR A 107 0.77 40.07 5.19
C TYR A 107 0.57 38.53 5.26
N GLU A 108 -0.63 38.10 4.99
CA GLU A 108 -0.98 36.65 4.95
C GLU A 108 -1.07 36.16 3.52
N ALA A 109 -1.00 34.84 3.34
CA ALA A 109 -1.15 34.20 2.02
C ALA A 109 -2.44 34.64 1.32
N ASP A 110 -3.55 34.80 2.06
CA ASP A 110 -4.83 35.24 1.51
C ASP A 110 -4.76 36.67 0.92
N ASP A 111 -3.94 37.57 1.48
CA ASP A 111 -3.75 38.91 0.93
C ASP A 111 -2.96 38.86 -0.41
N ILE A 112 -2.02 37.90 -0.54
CA ILE A 112 -1.32 37.63 -1.79
C ILE A 112 -2.33 37.09 -2.84
N LEU A 113 -3.16 36.09 -2.46
CA LEU A 113 -4.20 35.54 -3.33
C LEU A 113 -5.16 36.62 -3.81
N GLY A 114 -5.64 37.47 -2.87
CA GLY A 114 -6.57 38.56 -3.16
C GLY A 114 -5.97 39.59 -4.13
N THR A 115 -4.73 40.01 -3.92
CA THR A 115 -4.03 40.98 -4.78
C THR A 115 -3.86 40.44 -6.20
N LEU A 116 -3.36 39.21 -6.35
CA LEU A 116 -3.18 38.57 -7.67
C LEU A 116 -4.51 38.35 -8.38
N ALA A 117 -5.56 37.95 -7.66
CA ALA A 117 -6.88 37.75 -8.23
C ALA A 117 -7.49 39.06 -8.71
N ARG A 118 -7.40 40.14 -7.91
CA ARG A 118 -7.93 41.46 -8.25
C ARG A 118 -7.24 42.09 -9.46
N HIS A 119 -5.93 41.91 -9.58
CA HIS A 119 -5.11 42.46 -10.64
C HIS A 119 -4.89 41.50 -11.81
N SER A 120 -5.65 40.39 -11.91
CA SER A 120 -5.54 39.41 -13.00
C SER A 120 -5.85 40.01 -14.40
N GLY A 121 -6.40 41.19 -14.47
CA GLY A 121 -6.71 41.92 -15.72
C GLY A 121 -7.75 41.17 -16.56
N SER A 122 -7.38 40.81 -17.79
CA SER A 122 -8.23 40.02 -18.69
C SER A 122 -8.07 38.49 -18.54
N ALA A 123 -7.18 38.05 -17.67
CA ALA A 123 -6.98 36.62 -17.43
C ALA A 123 -8.07 36.07 -16.47
N ALA A 124 -8.64 34.93 -16.82
CA ALA A 124 -9.53 34.21 -15.92
C ALA A 124 -8.70 33.66 -14.74
N CYS A 125 -8.97 34.15 -13.54
CA CYS A 125 -8.26 33.74 -12.34
C CYS A 125 -9.02 32.65 -11.59
N THR A 126 -8.31 31.63 -11.13
CA THR A 126 -8.86 30.59 -10.26
C THR A 126 -8.02 30.50 -8.98
N ILE A 127 -8.67 30.68 -7.83
CA ILE A 127 -8.03 30.51 -6.50
C ILE A 127 -8.29 29.08 -6.04
N ALA A 128 -7.24 28.38 -5.61
CA ALA A 128 -7.32 27.05 -5.03
C ALA A 128 -6.94 27.10 -3.55
N THR A 129 -7.91 26.90 -2.67
CA THR A 129 -7.74 26.98 -1.22
C THR A 129 -8.65 26.00 -0.48
N GLY A 130 -8.43 25.78 0.79
CA GLY A 130 -9.37 25.14 1.72
C GLY A 130 -10.08 26.14 2.64
N ASP A 131 -9.73 27.43 2.54
CA ASP A 131 -10.31 28.48 3.35
C ASP A 131 -11.54 29.10 2.67
N ARG A 132 -12.63 29.21 3.44
CA ARG A 132 -13.88 29.82 2.97
C ARG A 132 -13.81 31.33 2.85
N ASP A 133 -12.85 31.96 3.50
CA ASP A 133 -12.71 33.41 3.48
C ASP A 133 -12.39 33.91 2.07
N SER A 134 -11.65 33.13 1.29
CA SER A 134 -11.37 33.45 -0.11
C SER A 134 -12.63 33.53 -0.99
N LEU A 135 -13.81 33.05 -0.50
CA LEU A 135 -15.07 33.18 -1.25
C LEU A 135 -15.52 34.63 -1.44
N GLN A 136 -15.03 35.57 -0.57
CA GLN A 136 -15.26 37.01 -0.74
C GLN A 136 -14.63 37.58 -2.03
N LEU A 137 -13.65 36.86 -2.61
CA LEU A 137 -12.91 37.27 -3.80
C LEU A 137 -13.58 36.81 -5.12
N VAL A 138 -14.62 35.96 -5.02
CA VAL A 138 -15.34 35.43 -6.21
C VAL A 138 -15.97 36.57 -6.99
N SER A 139 -15.74 36.58 -8.31
CA SER A 139 -16.29 37.59 -9.25
C SER A 139 -16.48 36.95 -10.63
N GLU A 140 -16.94 37.74 -11.60
CA GLU A 140 -17.08 37.27 -12.99
C GLU A 140 -15.77 36.76 -13.61
N SER A 141 -14.62 37.27 -13.17
CA SER A 141 -13.28 36.87 -13.63
C SER A 141 -12.54 35.95 -12.65
N VAL A 142 -13.04 35.81 -11.42
CA VAL A 142 -12.37 35.05 -10.35
C VAL A 142 -13.27 33.93 -9.83
N ASN A 143 -12.83 32.69 -9.97
CA ASN A 143 -13.48 31.52 -9.36
C ASN A 143 -12.67 30.99 -8.20
N VAL A 144 -13.32 30.33 -7.23
CA VAL A 144 -12.65 29.64 -6.13
C VAL A 144 -12.89 28.14 -6.21
N LEU A 145 -11.82 27.36 -6.22
CA LEU A 145 -11.81 25.92 -6.02
C LEU A 145 -11.60 25.65 -4.53
N LEU A 146 -12.70 25.47 -3.82
CA LEU A 146 -12.65 25.20 -2.39
C LEU A 146 -12.46 23.71 -2.14
N ALA A 147 -11.32 23.38 -1.60
CA ALA A 147 -11.04 22.02 -1.18
C ALA A 147 -11.88 21.69 0.07
N ALA A 148 -12.73 20.67 0.02
CA ALA A 148 -13.59 20.23 1.11
C ALA A 148 -13.44 18.72 1.36
N THR A 149 -13.77 18.24 2.55
CA THR A 149 -13.91 16.81 2.84
C THR A 149 -15.38 16.51 3.03
N LYS A 150 -15.94 15.72 2.10
CA LYS A 150 -17.33 15.24 2.23
C LYS A 150 -17.28 13.73 2.48
N MET A 151 -17.87 13.28 3.60
CA MET A 151 -17.93 11.87 4.00
C MET A 151 -16.54 11.16 3.98
N GLY A 152 -15.50 11.84 4.49
CA GLY A 152 -14.14 11.27 4.58
C GLY A 152 -13.36 11.22 3.27
N ARG A 153 -13.89 11.78 2.16
CA ARG A 153 -13.19 11.88 0.87
C ARG A 153 -12.88 13.32 0.51
N PRO A 154 -11.69 13.60 -0.02
CA PRO A 154 -11.37 14.94 -0.52
C PRO A 154 -12.21 15.23 -1.77
N VAL A 155 -12.88 16.38 -1.77
CA VAL A 155 -13.62 16.92 -2.92
C VAL A 155 -13.19 18.37 -3.13
N THR A 156 -13.36 18.87 -4.34
CA THR A 156 -13.14 20.27 -4.67
C THR A 156 -14.45 20.82 -5.23
N ASP A 157 -15.01 21.80 -4.53
CA ASP A 157 -16.22 22.50 -4.96
C ASP A 157 -15.81 23.77 -5.71
N ARG A 158 -16.37 24.01 -6.87
CA ARG A 158 -16.14 25.25 -7.62
C ARG A 158 -17.20 26.28 -7.25
N TYR A 159 -16.76 27.47 -6.88
CA TYR A 159 -17.62 28.60 -6.56
C TYR A 159 -17.49 29.68 -7.64
N THR A 160 -18.61 30.01 -8.24
CA THR A 160 -18.86 31.16 -9.07
C THR A 160 -19.76 32.12 -8.31
N PRO A 161 -20.00 33.37 -8.77
CA PRO A 161 -20.95 34.27 -8.11
C PRO A 161 -22.34 33.65 -7.90
N GLU A 162 -22.85 32.89 -8.88
CA GLU A 162 -24.11 32.15 -8.80
C GLU A 162 -24.12 31.12 -7.67
N ALA A 163 -23.04 30.32 -7.59
CA ALA A 163 -22.93 29.30 -6.54
C ALA A 163 -22.83 29.88 -5.14
N VAL A 164 -22.23 31.07 -4.99
CA VAL A 164 -22.19 31.79 -3.71
C VAL A 164 -23.60 32.32 -3.37
N ARG A 165 -24.29 32.96 -4.32
CA ARG A 165 -25.66 33.45 -4.13
C ARG A 165 -26.64 32.34 -3.77
N GLU A 166 -26.57 31.21 -4.49
CA GLU A 166 -27.42 30.04 -4.20
C GLU A 166 -27.19 29.51 -2.79
N LYS A 167 -25.94 29.43 -2.34
CA LYS A 167 -25.59 28.81 -1.07
C LYS A 167 -25.77 29.74 0.13
N TYR A 168 -25.39 31.01 0.01
CA TYR A 168 -25.31 31.96 1.12
C TYR A 168 -26.40 33.05 1.07
N GLY A 169 -27.12 33.18 -0.04
CA GLY A 169 -28.20 34.18 -0.21
C GLY A 169 -27.71 35.61 -0.38
N VAL A 170 -26.41 35.83 -0.57
CA VAL A 170 -25.77 37.14 -0.70
C VAL A 170 -24.72 37.15 -1.81
N GLU A 171 -24.32 38.33 -2.27
CA GLU A 171 -23.20 38.51 -3.18
C GLU A 171 -21.88 38.11 -2.50
N PRO A 172 -20.87 37.61 -3.27
CA PRO A 172 -19.59 37.19 -2.69
C PRO A 172 -18.92 38.24 -1.77
N GLU A 173 -18.89 39.48 -2.18
CA GLU A 173 -18.30 40.59 -1.41
C GLU A 173 -19.03 40.86 -0.07
N LYS A 174 -20.25 40.36 0.12
CA LYS A 174 -21.04 40.51 1.34
C LYS A 174 -20.80 39.42 2.36
N LEU A 175 -20.06 38.37 2.00
CA LEU A 175 -19.68 37.30 2.93
C LEU A 175 -18.85 37.84 4.10
N ILE A 176 -18.07 38.90 3.87
CA ILE A 176 -17.31 39.57 4.93
C ILE A 176 -18.20 40.26 5.94
N ASP A 177 -19.33 40.80 5.51
CA ASP A 177 -20.31 41.42 6.40
C ASP A 177 -20.98 40.39 7.31
N ILE A 178 -21.25 39.19 6.76
CA ILE A 178 -21.73 38.07 7.57
C ILE A 178 -20.69 37.68 8.63
N LYS A 179 -19.41 37.54 8.24
CA LYS A 179 -18.31 37.24 9.14
C LYS A 179 -18.10 38.34 10.19
N ALA A 180 -18.25 39.60 9.81
CA ALA A 180 -18.17 40.74 10.73
C ALA A 180 -19.20 40.65 11.88
N LEU A 181 -20.40 40.16 11.59
CA LEU A 181 -21.46 39.99 12.60
C LEU A 181 -21.31 38.70 13.41
N MET A 182 -21.02 37.55 12.78
CA MET A 182 -20.96 36.29 13.47
C MET A 182 -19.63 36.01 14.18
N GLY A 183 -18.56 36.71 13.77
CA GLY A 183 -17.20 36.41 14.20
C GLY A 183 -16.62 35.13 13.54
N ASP A 184 -15.40 34.78 13.93
CA ASP A 184 -14.74 33.53 13.56
C ASP A 184 -13.91 32.97 14.73
N SER A 185 -14.33 31.83 15.25
CA SER A 185 -13.64 31.19 16.36
C SER A 185 -12.29 30.56 15.96
N SER A 186 -12.06 30.26 14.69
CA SER A 186 -10.79 29.68 14.21
C SER A 186 -9.67 30.73 14.20
N ASP A 187 -10.01 31.97 13.91
CA ASP A 187 -9.08 33.11 13.87
C ASP A 187 -9.23 34.06 15.07
N ASN A 188 -10.07 33.64 16.01
CA ASN A 188 -10.38 34.45 17.20
C ASN A 188 -10.89 35.86 16.84
N ILE A 189 -11.71 35.96 15.79
CA ILE A 189 -12.40 37.18 15.38
C ILE A 189 -13.68 37.29 16.19
N PRO A 190 -13.90 38.40 16.98
CA PRO A 190 -14.92 38.43 18.03
C PRO A 190 -16.36 38.45 17.51
N GLY A 191 -16.66 39.18 16.44
CA GLY A 191 -18.03 39.38 15.99
C GLY A 191 -18.91 40.13 16.95
N VAL A 192 -20.23 39.97 16.84
CA VAL A 192 -21.24 40.46 17.76
C VAL A 192 -21.70 39.30 18.64
N ALA A 193 -21.57 39.44 19.95
CA ALA A 193 -21.86 38.39 20.91
C ALA A 193 -23.33 37.90 20.81
N GLY A 194 -23.47 36.57 20.50
CA GLY A 194 -24.76 35.95 20.39
C GLY A 194 -25.51 36.17 19.05
N ILE A 195 -24.81 36.61 18.01
CA ILE A 195 -25.20 36.61 16.62
C ILE A 195 -24.47 35.47 15.92
N GLY A 196 -25.19 34.44 15.50
CA GLY A 196 -24.61 33.32 14.75
C GLY A 196 -24.87 33.44 13.25
N GLU A 197 -24.31 32.51 12.47
CA GLU A 197 -24.30 32.46 11.00
C GLU A 197 -25.71 32.71 10.40
N LYS A 198 -26.74 32.00 10.90
CA LYS A 198 -28.10 32.17 10.38
C LYS A 198 -28.67 33.57 10.54
N THR A 199 -28.44 34.20 11.73
CA THR A 199 -28.91 35.55 12.00
C THR A 199 -28.12 36.58 11.23
N ALA A 200 -26.81 36.41 11.15
CA ALA A 200 -25.93 37.28 10.37
C ALA A 200 -26.29 37.23 8.87
N GLY A 201 -26.48 36.02 8.34
CA GLY A 201 -26.91 35.82 6.96
C GLY A 201 -28.25 36.46 6.62
N ASP A 202 -29.29 36.30 7.49
CA ASP A 202 -30.60 36.95 7.33
C ASP A 202 -30.49 38.47 7.34
N LEU A 203 -29.69 39.04 8.26
CA LEU A 203 -29.48 40.46 8.34
C LEU A 203 -28.81 41.03 7.08
N ILE A 204 -27.76 40.39 6.59
CA ILE A 204 -27.02 40.89 5.42
C ILE A 204 -27.84 40.66 4.14
N ALA A 205 -28.55 39.55 4.00
CA ALA A 205 -29.46 39.30 2.87
C ALA A 205 -30.58 40.37 2.81
N ARG A 206 -31.09 40.85 3.95
CA ARG A 206 -32.16 41.85 4.00
C ARG A 206 -31.67 43.27 3.86
N PHE A 207 -30.52 43.58 4.42
CA PHE A 207 -30.08 44.99 4.59
C PHE A 207 -28.77 45.29 3.85
N GLY A 208 -28.12 44.34 3.26
CA GLY A 208 -26.98 44.45 2.33
C GLY A 208 -25.61 44.63 2.94
N SER A 209 -25.45 45.42 4.04
CA SER A 209 -24.13 45.61 4.69
C SER A 209 -24.26 45.98 6.16
N ILE A 210 -23.17 45.82 6.92
CA ILE A 210 -23.14 46.25 8.35
C ILE A 210 -23.23 47.76 8.47
N GLU A 211 -22.68 48.55 7.53
CA GLU A 211 -22.78 49.99 7.52
C GLU A 211 -24.25 50.41 7.49
N TYR A 212 -25.02 49.87 6.51
CA TYR A 212 -26.44 50.20 6.42
C TYR A 212 -27.22 49.80 7.67
N ILE A 213 -26.91 48.60 8.24
CA ILE A 213 -27.54 48.14 9.47
C ILE A 213 -27.30 49.11 10.64
N TYR A 214 -26.05 49.56 10.82
CA TYR A 214 -25.71 50.44 11.94
C TYR A 214 -26.16 51.87 11.71
N ASP A 215 -26.16 52.39 10.50
CA ASP A 215 -26.68 53.72 10.16
C ASP A 215 -28.19 53.82 10.36
N ASN A 216 -28.92 52.72 10.21
CA ASN A 216 -30.35 52.65 10.32
C ASN A 216 -30.85 51.79 11.50
N ILE A 217 -30.00 51.51 12.49
CA ILE A 217 -30.23 50.53 13.55
C ILE A 217 -31.52 50.74 14.32
N ASP A 218 -31.99 51.99 14.45
CA ASP A 218 -33.21 52.31 15.16
C ASP A 218 -34.50 52.14 14.35
N THR A 219 -34.39 52.15 13.03
CA THR A 219 -35.52 52.15 12.09
C THR A 219 -35.74 50.82 11.39
N ILE A 220 -34.70 50.00 11.22
CA ILE A 220 -34.81 48.70 10.54
C ILE A 220 -35.67 47.72 11.34
N ASP A 221 -36.42 46.89 10.64
CA ASP A 221 -37.33 45.89 11.23
C ASP A 221 -36.52 44.63 11.65
N ILE A 222 -36.05 44.62 12.90
CA ILE A 222 -35.33 43.53 13.56
C ILE A 222 -35.83 43.34 15.00
N LYS A 223 -35.65 42.13 15.53
CA LYS A 223 -36.05 41.80 16.91
C LYS A 223 -35.31 42.69 17.90
N PRO A 224 -36.00 43.22 18.95
CA PRO A 224 -35.36 44.10 19.95
C PRO A 224 -34.08 43.54 20.53
N GLY A 225 -34.07 42.24 20.94
CA GLY A 225 -32.87 41.60 21.48
C GLY A 225 -31.70 41.47 20.50
N VAL A 226 -31.96 41.44 19.18
CA VAL A 226 -30.90 41.48 18.14
C VAL A 226 -30.35 42.90 18.03
N ARG A 227 -31.28 43.94 18.06
CA ARG A 227 -30.91 45.35 18.04
C ARG A 227 -29.98 45.71 19.20
N ASP A 228 -30.33 45.27 20.40
CA ASP A 228 -29.53 45.55 21.58
C ASP A 228 -28.12 44.97 21.50
N LYS A 229 -28.00 43.71 20.99
CA LYS A 229 -26.69 43.09 20.78
C LYS A 229 -25.85 43.83 19.76
N LEU A 230 -26.47 44.20 18.62
CA LEU A 230 -25.79 44.95 17.57
C LEU A 230 -25.27 46.29 18.11
N LYS A 231 -26.11 47.05 18.81
CA LYS A 231 -25.71 48.33 19.41
C LYS A 231 -24.55 48.18 20.41
N LYS A 232 -24.62 47.14 21.27
CA LYS A 232 -23.60 46.88 22.28
C LYS A 232 -22.23 46.60 21.70
N ASP A 233 -22.14 45.79 20.64
CA ASP A 233 -20.90 45.27 20.10
C ASP A 233 -20.57 45.91 18.74
N ARG A 234 -21.03 47.15 18.49
CA ARG A 234 -20.84 47.90 17.23
C ARG A 234 -19.34 47.93 16.81
N ASP A 235 -18.49 48.33 17.71
CA ASP A 235 -17.05 48.51 17.40
C ASP A 235 -16.39 47.14 17.11
N MET A 236 -16.84 46.06 17.78
CA MET A 236 -16.38 44.74 17.53
C MET A 236 -16.80 44.22 16.14
N ALA A 237 -17.99 44.57 15.66
CA ALA A 237 -18.43 44.24 14.31
C ALA A 237 -17.53 44.88 13.22
N PHE A 238 -17.23 46.17 13.39
CA PHE A 238 -16.35 46.86 12.46
C PHE A 238 -14.89 46.43 12.56
N LEU A 239 -14.41 46.11 13.74
CA LEU A 239 -13.10 45.51 13.93
C LEU A 239 -13.06 44.14 13.24
N SER A 240 -14.07 43.29 13.42
CA SER A 240 -14.20 41.98 12.81
C SER A 240 -14.24 42.07 11.28
N LYS A 241 -14.92 43.06 10.70
CA LYS A 241 -14.89 43.34 9.26
C LYS A 241 -13.47 43.65 8.80
N LYS A 242 -12.74 44.52 9.49
CA LYS A 242 -11.35 44.86 9.14
C LYS A 242 -10.43 43.63 9.23
N LEU A 243 -10.57 42.79 10.24
CA LEU A 243 -9.75 41.59 10.43
C LEU A 243 -10.03 40.54 9.37
N GLY A 244 -11.29 40.33 9.01
CA GLY A 244 -11.69 39.30 8.04
C GLY A 244 -11.60 39.74 6.57
N THR A 245 -11.41 41.06 6.30
CA THR A 245 -11.28 41.56 4.93
C THR A 245 -9.89 41.23 4.38
N ILE A 246 -9.86 40.54 3.22
CA ILE A 246 -8.62 40.27 2.50
C ILE A 246 -8.13 41.56 1.84
N ASN A 247 -6.88 41.93 2.09
CA ASN A 247 -6.27 43.09 1.44
C ASN A 247 -5.80 42.73 0.03
N CYS A 248 -6.43 43.34 -0.96
CA CYS A 248 -6.14 43.08 -2.38
C CYS A 248 -5.14 44.02 -3.04
N ASP A 249 -4.49 44.88 -2.26
CA ASP A 249 -3.58 45.94 -2.77
C ASP A 249 -2.29 45.96 -1.94
N ILE A 250 -1.65 44.81 -1.72
CA ILE A 250 -0.38 44.68 -1.03
C ILE A 250 0.81 44.92 -1.97
N PRO A 251 2.00 45.30 -1.48
CA PRO A 251 3.15 45.68 -2.29
C PRO A 251 3.88 44.47 -2.86
N ILE A 252 3.26 43.79 -3.83
CA ILE A 252 3.84 42.68 -4.63
C ILE A 252 3.75 43.03 -6.10
N ASP A 253 4.54 42.34 -6.91
CA ASP A 253 4.35 42.37 -8.35
C ASP A 253 2.96 41.76 -8.68
N SER A 254 2.07 42.61 -9.21
CA SER A 254 0.71 42.18 -9.54
C SER A 254 0.49 42.00 -11.04
N ASP A 255 1.53 42.15 -11.89
CA ASP A 255 1.43 41.83 -13.33
C ASP A 255 1.26 40.32 -13.55
N PRO A 256 0.15 39.87 -14.09
CA PRO A 256 -0.07 38.44 -14.35
C PRO A 256 1.01 37.82 -15.23
N GLN A 257 1.65 38.57 -16.14
CA GLN A 257 2.70 38.06 -17.01
C GLN A 257 3.94 37.59 -16.26
N SER A 258 4.19 38.12 -15.07
CA SER A 258 5.29 37.74 -14.20
C SER A 258 5.12 36.31 -13.65
N TYR A 259 3.92 35.74 -13.72
CA TYR A 259 3.57 34.42 -13.15
C TYR A 259 3.33 33.34 -14.19
N LEU A 260 3.74 33.56 -15.44
CA LEU A 260 3.74 32.51 -16.46
C LEU A 260 4.54 31.30 -15.98
N LEU A 261 4.03 30.10 -16.26
CA LEU A 261 4.71 28.86 -15.94
C LEU A 261 6.10 28.83 -16.57
N LYS A 262 7.11 28.60 -15.75
CA LYS A 262 8.48 28.39 -16.20
C LYS A 262 8.68 26.94 -16.61
N ALA A 263 9.66 26.69 -17.48
CA ALA A 263 10.12 25.34 -17.74
C ALA A 263 10.57 24.70 -16.42
N PRO A 264 10.09 23.50 -16.09
CA PRO A 264 10.50 22.82 -14.85
C PRO A 264 11.98 22.40 -14.95
N ASP A 265 12.68 22.48 -13.84
CA ASP A 265 13.98 21.84 -13.69
C ASP A 265 13.72 20.35 -13.41
N ASN A 266 13.52 19.59 -14.47
CA ASN A 266 13.18 18.16 -14.38
C ASN A 266 14.24 17.37 -13.62
N PHE A 267 15.52 17.73 -13.76
CA PHE A 267 16.62 17.10 -13.02
C PHE A 267 16.46 17.29 -11.52
N LYS A 268 16.30 18.53 -11.08
CA LYS A 268 16.13 18.84 -9.65
C LYS A 268 14.85 18.23 -9.09
N VAL A 269 13.74 18.29 -9.83
CA VAL A 269 12.46 17.69 -9.43
C VAL A 269 12.58 16.18 -9.26
N THR A 270 13.20 15.49 -10.23
CA THR A 270 13.36 14.04 -10.18
C THR A 270 14.25 13.64 -9.02
N ARG A 271 15.35 14.33 -8.80
CA ARG A 271 16.26 14.10 -7.67
C ARG A 271 15.54 14.27 -6.34
N MET A 272 14.86 15.38 -6.14
CA MET A 272 14.11 15.64 -4.90
C MET A 272 13.04 14.56 -4.66
N LEU A 273 12.32 14.14 -5.71
CA LEU A 273 11.31 13.10 -5.59
C LEU A 273 11.92 11.71 -5.32
N ALA A 274 13.09 11.43 -5.86
CA ALA A 274 13.84 10.20 -5.59
C ALA A 274 14.37 10.17 -4.15
N ASP A 275 14.96 11.27 -3.65
CA ASP A 275 15.39 11.43 -2.26
C ASP A 275 14.21 11.27 -1.26
N LEU A 276 13.00 11.68 -1.68
CA LEU A 276 11.76 11.52 -0.93
C LEU A 276 11.08 10.16 -1.14
N GLU A 277 11.70 9.25 -1.91
CA GLU A 277 11.17 7.92 -2.26
C GLU A 277 9.77 7.96 -2.93
N MET A 278 9.48 9.02 -3.67
CA MET A 278 8.21 9.25 -4.37
C MET A 278 8.21 8.73 -5.82
N PHE A 279 8.73 7.54 -6.08
CA PHE A 279 8.94 6.98 -7.41
C PHE A 279 7.65 6.95 -8.27
N LYS A 280 6.51 6.55 -7.68
CA LYS A 280 5.20 6.60 -8.38
C LYS A 280 4.78 8.01 -8.82
N LEU A 281 5.31 9.04 -8.19
CA LEU A 281 5.04 10.41 -8.59
C LEU A 281 5.96 10.82 -9.73
N ILE A 282 7.19 10.35 -9.76
CA ILE A 282 8.13 10.50 -10.89
C ILE A 282 7.48 9.93 -12.15
N ASP A 283 7.05 8.66 -12.14
CA ASP A 283 6.37 8.00 -13.26
C ASP A 283 5.13 8.77 -13.72
N ARG A 284 4.30 9.19 -12.75
CA ARG A 284 3.05 9.92 -13.04
C ARG A 284 3.27 11.31 -13.63
N LEU A 285 4.41 11.92 -13.35
CA LEU A 285 4.80 13.23 -13.90
C LEU A 285 5.53 13.09 -15.25
N GLY A 286 5.79 11.87 -15.71
CA GLY A 286 6.52 11.59 -16.92
C GLY A 286 7.97 12.08 -16.84
N LEU A 287 8.58 12.00 -15.64
CA LEU A 287 9.96 12.39 -15.41
C LEU A 287 10.87 11.16 -15.53
N GLU A 288 12.00 11.33 -16.18
CA GLU A 288 12.98 10.28 -16.37
C GLU A 288 13.97 10.25 -15.20
N ILE A 289 14.13 9.09 -14.56
CA ILE A 289 15.05 8.93 -13.42
C ILE A 289 16.50 9.04 -13.87
N SER A 290 16.77 8.68 -15.11
CA SER A 290 18.11 8.76 -15.72
C SER A 290 18.76 10.14 -15.62
N SER A 291 17.96 11.21 -15.63
CA SER A 291 18.46 12.59 -15.51
C SER A 291 18.80 13.01 -14.07
N ALA A 292 18.27 12.31 -13.05
CA ALA A 292 18.37 12.72 -11.64
C ALA A 292 19.42 11.96 -10.81
N ALA A 293 19.90 10.84 -11.32
CA ALA A 293 20.76 9.92 -10.56
C ALA A 293 22.20 10.40 -10.43
N SER A 294 22.58 11.50 -11.08
CA SER A 294 23.90 12.07 -10.93
C SER A 294 23.85 13.60 -10.89
N GLU A 295 24.23 14.24 -9.75
CA GLU A 295 25.16 15.33 -9.97
C GLU A 295 26.28 14.70 -10.78
N PRO A 296 26.73 15.27 -11.89
CA PRO A 296 28.00 14.82 -12.45
C PRO A 296 28.97 14.95 -11.27
N ARG A 297 29.42 13.83 -10.68
CA ARG A 297 30.75 13.83 -10.07
C ARG A 297 31.57 14.43 -11.17
N SER A 298 31.97 15.67 -10.98
CA SER A 298 32.71 16.42 -12.00
C SER A 298 33.74 15.48 -12.61
N GLU A 299 33.56 15.10 -13.92
CA GLU A 299 34.51 14.35 -14.77
C GLU A 299 34.21 12.86 -15.07
N GLU A 300 33.06 12.24 -14.72
CA GLU A 300 32.82 10.90 -15.28
C GLU A 300 32.40 11.00 -16.75
N LYS A 301 33.25 10.48 -17.64
CA LYS A 301 32.96 10.40 -19.08
C LYS A 301 31.85 9.35 -19.30
N PRO A 302 30.83 9.64 -20.14
CA PRO A 302 29.83 8.65 -20.53
C PRO A 302 30.49 7.39 -21.08
N VAL A 303 29.96 6.23 -20.71
CA VAL A 303 30.42 4.92 -21.14
C VAL A 303 29.95 4.67 -22.59
N PRO A 304 30.85 4.23 -23.51
CA PRO A 304 30.49 3.87 -24.88
C PRO A 304 29.47 2.71 -24.92
N VAL A 305 28.56 2.79 -25.88
CA VAL A 305 27.58 1.71 -26.17
C VAL A 305 27.88 1.20 -27.58
N CYS A 306 28.16 -0.10 -27.71
CA CYS A 306 28.51 -0.73 -28.97
C CYS A 306 27.59 -1.91 -29.26
N ALA A 307 27.15 -2.06 -30.51
CA ALA A 307 26.56 -3.32 -30.96
C ALA A 307 27.62 -4.41 -31.01
N GLU A 308 27.24 -5.66 -30.71
CA GLU A 308 28.16 -6.79 -30.75
C GLU A 308 27.51 -8.00 -31.45
N ASP A 309 28.19 -8.48 -32.46
CA ASP A 309 27.79 -9.65 -33.25
C ASP A 309 28.87 -10.76 -33.22
N ASP A 310 30.11 -10.48 -32.72
CA ASP A 310 31.15 -11.46 -32.53
C ASP A 310 31.02 -12.14 -31.13
N PHE A 311 30.13 -13.10 -31.06
CA PHE A 311 29.84 -13.81 -29.81
C PHE A 311 31.01 -14.69 -29.32
N ASP A 312 31.94 -15.10 -30.20
CA ASP A 312 33.12 -15.86 -29.77
C ASP A 312 34.15 -14.94 -29.09
N GLN A 313 34.30 -13.72 -29.57
CA GLN A 313 35.13 -12.69 -28.92
C GLN A 313 34.52 -12.29 -27.57
N LEU A 314 33.21 -12.04 -27.52
CA LEU A 314 32.49 -11.75 -26.26
C LEU A 314 32.65 -12.90 -25.24
N MET A 315 32.45 -14.15 -25.66
CA MET A 315 32.64 -15.31 -24.77
C MET A 315 34.06 -15.39 -24.24
N THR A 316 35.06 -15.11 -25.08
CA THR A 316 36.48 -15.12 -24.68
C THR A 316 36.74 -14.04 -23.62
N ARG A 317 36.18 -12.84 -23.80
CA ARG A 317 36.27 -11.73 -22.83
C ARG A 317 35.63 -12.12 -21.51
N LEU A 318 34.36 -12.62 -21.51
CA LEU A 318 33.67 -13.02 -20.31
C LEU A 318 34.36 -14.14 -19.55
N LYS A 319 35.01 -15.08 -20.27
CA LYS A 319 35.84 -16.12 -19.63
C LYS A 319 37.11 -15.55 -18.98
N SER A 320 37.72 -14.56 -19.59
CA SER A 320 38.89 -13.86 -19.04
C SER A 320 38.51 -13.08 -17.79
N ASP A 321 37.35 -12.43 -17.80
CA ASP A 321 36.84 -11.62 -16.67
C ASP A 321 36.33 -12.50 -15.51
N GLY A 322 35.90 -13.72 -15.81
CA GLY A 322 35.36 -14.69 -14.83
C GLY A 322 33.99 -14.33 -14.28
N GLU A 323 33.42 -13.23 -14.75
CA GLU A 323 32.10 -12.73 -14.35
C GLU A 323 31.40 -12.02 -15.50
N SER A 324 30.07 -12.01 -15.46
CA SER A 324 29.19 -11.38 -16.45
C SER A 324 28.05 -10.66 -15.76
N TYR A 325 27.89 -9.38 -16.08
CA TYR A 325 26.79 -8.53 -15.65
C TYR A 325 25.95 -8.20 -16.86
N PHE A 326 24.65 -8.53 -16.85
CA PHE A 326 23.83 -8.31 -18.03
C PHE A 326 22.36 -8.10 -17.70
N LEU A 327 21.66 -7.37 -18.58
CA LEU A 327 20.21 -7.27 -18.62
C LEU A 327 19.70 -7.88 -19.91
N TRP A 328 18.70 -8.72 -19.80
CA TRP A 328 18.02 -9.36 -20.91
C TRP A 328 16.53 -9.06 -20.84
N ASP A 329 15.98 -8.45 -21.90
CA ASP A 329 14.56 -8.06 -22.00
C ASP A 329 13.78 -8.96 -22.99
N GLY A 330 14.41 -9.97 -23.60
CA GLY A 330 13.84 -10.85 -24.60
C GLY A 330 14.16 -10.41 -26.04
N GLU A 331 14.36 -9.13 -26.30
CA GLU A 331 14.72 -8.56 -27.59
C GLU A 331 16.22 -8.26 -27.68
N LYS A 332 16.77 -7.71 -26.62
CA LYS A 332 18.19 -7.35 -26.52
C LYS A 332 18.81 -7.85 -25.24
N CYS A 333 20.09 -8.18 -25.31
CA CYS A 333 20.91 -8.50 -24.15
C CYS A 333 22.05 -7.48 -24.04
N ARG A 334 22.12 -6.77 -22.92
CA ARG A 334 23.10 -5.71 -22.67
C ARG A 334 24.11 -6.16 -21.63
N PHE A 335 25.39 -6.17 -21.98
CA PHE A 335 26.48 -6.60 -21.10
C PHE A 335 27.29 -5.40 -20.60
N ASP A 336 27.42 -5.27 -19.27
CA ASP A 336 28.31 -4.30 -18.63
C ASP A 336 29.73 -4.90 -18.57
N LEU A 337 30.63 -4.37 -19.37
CA LEU A 337 32.06 -4.74 -19.34
C LEU A 337 32.92 -3.78 -18.50
N GLY A 338 32.29 -2.78 -17.86
CA GLY A 338 32.96 -1.76 -17.04
C GLY A 338 33.49 -0.57 -17.84
N ASP A 339 34.13 -0.83 -18.98
CA ASP A 339 34.65 0.17 -19.90
C ASP A 339 33.69 0.54 -21.04
N LYS A 340 32.72 -0.34 -21.32
CA LYS A 340 31.69 -0.17 -22.36
C LYS A 340 30.48 -1.06 -22.05
N VAL A 341 29.35 -0.72 -22.66
CA VAL A 341 28.15 -1.59 -22.74
C VAL A 341 28.12 -2.22 -24.13
N LEU A 342 27.99 -3.56 -24.16
CA LEU A 342 27.74 -4.27 -25.41
C LEU A 342 26.27 -4.64 -25.51
N VAL A 343 25.66 -4.32 -26.64
CA VAL A 343 24.26 -4.62 -26.94
C VAL A 343 24.19 -5.69 -28.01
N CYS A 344 23.68 -6.86 -27.63
CA CYS A 344 23.45 -8.00 -28.52
C CYS A 344 21.97 -8.05 -28.89
N ASP A 345 21.70 -8.18 -30.19
CA ASP A 345 20.34 -8.39 -30.70
C ASP A 345 19.97 -9.88 -30.57
N CYS A 346 18.86 -10.19 -29.93
CA CYS A 346 18.41 -11.57 -29.73
C CYS A 346 17.89 -12.21 -31.03
N GLU A 347 17.54 -11.44 -32.06
CA GLU A 347 17.15 -11.95 -33.37
C GLU A 347 18.37 -12.47 -34.21
N ASN A 348 19.60 -12.11 -33.80
CA ASN A 348 20.79 -12.64 -34.44
C ASN A 348 20.91 -14.17 -34.24
N GLU A 349 21.06 -14.93 -35.32
CA GLU A 349 21.10 -16.40 -35.29
C GLU A 349 22.18 -16.96 -34.35
N GLY A 350 23.30 -16.24 -34.13
CA GLY A 350 24.38 -16.61 -33.21
C GLY A 350 24.07 -16.39 -31.72
N PHE A 351 23.09 -15.55 -31.39
CA PHE A 351 22.86 -15.10 -30.01
C PHE A 351 22.43 -16.27 -29.08
N TYR A 352 21.38 -16.99 -29.40
CA TYR A 352 20.88 -18.04 -28.51
C TYR A 352 21.88 -19.19 -28.27
N PRO A 353 22.64 -19.68 -29.27
CA PRO A 353 23.72 -20.64 -29.02
C PRO A 353 24.80 -20.10 -28.08
N PHE A 354 25.19 -18.83 -28.24
CA PHE A 354 26.10 -18.16 -27.32
C PHE A 354 25.50 -18.02 -25.91
N PHE A 355 24.28 -17.53 -25.80
CA PHE A 355 23.64 -17.27 -24.52
C PHE A 355 23.44 -18.56 -23.70
N VAL A 356 23.06 -19.67 -24.35
CA VAL A 356 23.00 -20.99 -23.71
C VAL A 356 24.39 -21.42 -23.20
N LYS A 357 25.45 -21.29 -24.02
CA LYS A 357 26.82 -21.59 -23.57
C LYS A 357 27.25 -20.73 -22.38
N LEU A 358 26.87 -19.44 -22.35
CA LEU A 358 27.13 -18.55 -21.23
C LEU A 358 26.42 -19.02 -19.97
N LEU A 359 25.11 -19.33 -20.07
CA LEU A 359 24.32 -19.78 -18.92
C LEU A 359 24.87 -21.11 -18.35
N GLU A 360 25.36 -22.01 -19.16
CA GLU A 360 25.89 -23.31 -18.73
C GLU A 360 27.33 -23.25 -18.21
N ASP A 361 28.10 -22.18 -18.48
CA ASP A 361 29.50 -22.09 -18.06
C ASP A 361 29.60 -21.96 -16.53
N ARG A 362 30.28 -22.91 -15.90
CA ARG A 362 30.46 -22.95 -14.42
C ARG A 362 31.52 -21.97 -13.92
N ASN A 363 32.40 -21.48 -14.81
CA ASN A 363 33.54 -20.65 -14.42
C ASN A 363 33.19 -19.18 -14.46
N ILE A 364 32.11 -18.79 -15.13
CA ILE A 364 31.62 -17.42 -15.22
C ILE A 364 30.55 -17.20 -14.16
N LYS A 365 30.76 -16.25 -13.26
CA LYS A 365 29.73 -15.77 -12.33
C LYS A 365 28.74 -14.89 -13.08
N LYS A 366 27.45 -15.04 -12.87
CA LYS A 366 26.41 -14.29 -13.58
C LYS A 366 25.57 -13.46 -12.62
N TYR A 367 25.41 -12.19 -12.97
CA TYR A 367 24.66 -11.19 -12.25
C TYR A 367 23.65 -10.54 -13.22
N THR A 368 22.39 -10.53 -12.87
CA THR A 368 21.33 -10.02 -13.75
C THR A 368 20.12 -9.51 -12.94
N ALA A 369 19.03 -9.13 -13.59
CA ALA A 369 17.86 -8.58 -12.91
C ALA A 369 16.89 -9.66 -12.42
N ASN A 370 16.58 -10.69 -13.20
CA ASN A 370 15.53 -11.68 -12.90
C ASN A 370 15.99 -13.08 -13.29
N ILE A 371 16.63 -13.77 -12.35
CA ILE A 371 17.15 -15.12 -12.61
C ILE A 371 16.05 -16.16 -12.78
N LYS A 372 14.84 -15.96 -12.22
CA LYS A 372 13.73 -16.90 -12.38
C LYS A 372 13.31 -17.02 -13.85
N SER A 373 13.25 -15.93 -14.59
CA SER A 373 12.96 -15.93 -16.02
C SER A 373 14.07 -16.64 -16.83
N LEU A 374 15.34 -16.49 -16.43
CA LEU A 374 16.44 -17.22 -17.06
C LEU A 374 16.39 -18.72 -16.81
N TYR A 375 16.02 -19.16 -15.61
CA TYR A 375 15.77 -20.56 -15.35
C TYR A 375 14.64 -21.11 -16.23
N SER A 376 13.56 -20.36 -16.41
CA SER A 376 12.45 -20.74 -17.28
C SER A 376 12.89 -20.85 -18.75
N PHE A 377 13.65 -19.89 -19.23
CA PHE A 377 14.24 -19.89 -20.59
C PHE A 377 15.15 -21.11 -20.79
N ALA A 378 16.13 -21.32 -19.91
CA ALA A 378 17.08 -22.42 -20.01
C ALA A 378 16.40 -23.79 -20.00
N GLN A 379 15.41 -23.99 -19.13
CA GLN A 379 14.59 -25.21 -19.13
C GLN A 379 13.83 -25.39 -20.45
N GLY A 380 13.38 -24.31 -21.09
CA GLY A 380 12.76 -24.31 -22.42
C GLY A 380 13.71 -24.83 -23.51
N CYS A 381 14.97 -24.50 -23.39
CA CYS A 381 16.04 -24.92 -24.31
C CYS A 381 16.73 -26.25 -23.89
N SER A 382 16.26 -26.93 -22.83
CA SER A 382 16.93 -28.09 -22.21
C SER A 382 18.35 -27.77 -21.72
N ALA A 383 18.62 -26.52 -21.40
CA ALA A 383 19.90 -26.04 -20.88
C ALA A 383 19.88 -25.85 -19.36
N LEU A 384 21.05 -25.67 -18.76
CA LEU A 384 21.20 -25.51 -17.31
C LEU A 384 21.82 -24.15 -16.99
N CYS A 385 21.15 -23.34 -16.18
CA CYS A 385 21.79 -22.17 -15.58
C CYS A 385 22.72 -22.59 -14.44
N ARG A 386 23.97 -22.17 -14.54
CA ARG A 386 25.04 -22.48 -13.60
C ARG A 386 25.70 -21.19 -13.12
N ASN A 387 26.13 -21.19 -11.84
CA ASN A 387 26.88 -20.09 -11.23
C ASN A 387 26.14 -18.73 -11.33
N MET A 388 24.81 -18.74 -11.10
CA MET A 388 24.00 -17.53 -10.95
C MET A 388 24.27 -16.93 -9.56
N CYS A 389 24.99 -15.80 -9.50
CA CYS A 389 25.52 -15.24 -8.28
C CYS A 389 24.81 -13.98 -7.77
N GLY A 390 24.00 -13.33 -8.61
CA GLY A 390 23.23 -12.16 -8.21
C GLY A 390 21.97 -11.98 -9.03
N ASP A 391 20.94 -11.52 -8.33
CA ASP A 391 19.66 -11.12 -8.88
C ASP A 391 19.27 -9.77 -8.29
N LEU A 392 19.17 -8.77 -9.14
CA LEU A 392 18.93 -7.40 -8.74
C LEU A 392 17.61 -7.20 -8.00
N GLU A 393 16.55 -7.88 -8.46
CA GLU A 393 15.23 -7.81 -7.82
C GLU A 393 15.25 -8.45 -6.43
N LEU A 394 15.92 -9.60 -6.29
CA LEU A 394 16.01 -10.30 -5.01
C LEU A 394 16.92 -9.57 -4.03
N GLU A 395 18.06 -9.03 -4.47
CA GLU A 395 18.94 -8.23 -3.62
C GLU A 395 18.23 -6.96 -3.13
N GLY A 396 17.54 -6.24 -4.04
CA GLY A 396 16.74 -5.08 -3.70
C GLY A 396 15.62 -5.40 -2.70
N TYR A 397 14.95 -6.53 -2.90
CA TYR A 397 13.91 -7.00 -1.99
C TYR A 397 14.45 -7.39 -0.60
N VAL A 398 15.59 -8.07 -0.52
CA VAL A 398 16.25 -8.41 0.75
C VAL A 398 16.61 -7.15 1.53
N LEU A 399 17.11 -6.12 0.83
CA LEU A 399 17.46 -4.84 1.44
C LEU A 399 16.24 -4.02 1.85
N ASN A 400 15.17 -3.98 1.05
CA ASN A 400 13.95 -3.24 1.35
C ASN A 400 12.68 -3.92 0.80
N PRO A 401 12.01 -4.79 1.56
CA PRO A 401 10.80 -5.51 1.12
C PRO A 401 9.55 -4.62 0.99
N SER A 402 9.67 -3.33 1.26
CA SER A 402 8.58 -2.36 1.16
C SER A 402 8.68 -1.45 -0.05
N ALA A 403 9.73 -1.60 -0.86
CA ALA A 403 9.94 -0.82 -2.07
C ALA A 403 8.80 -1.04 -3.09
N SER A 404 8.57 -0.05 -3.95
CA SER A 404 7.50 -0.11 -4.96
C SER A 404 7.90 -0.86 -6.22
N SER A 405 9.20 -0.90 -6.54
CA SER A 405 9.81 -1.65 -7.63
C SER A 405 11.26 -1.97 -7.30
N TYR A 406 11.89 -2.85 -8.07
CA TYR A 406 13.29 -3.25 -7.95
C TYR A 406 14.02 -3.12 -9.30
N ASP A 407 13.58 -2.16 -10.15
CA ASP A 407 14.24 -1.90 -11.43
C ASP A 407 15.66 -1.33 -11.26
N ALA A 408 16.50 -1.61 -12.24
CA ALA A 408 17.92 -1.32 -12.17
C ALA A 408 18.23 0.18 -12.05
N LEU A 409 17.52 1.04 -12.77
CA LEU A 409 17.76 2.49 -12.73
C LEU A 409 17.39 3.07 -11.38
N ARG A 410 16.23 2.67 -10.85
CA ARG A 410 15.81 3.09 -9.53
C ARG A 410 16.83 2.69 -8.46
N LEU A 411 17.25 1.43 -8.47
CA LEU A 411 18.25 0.92 -7.51
C LEU A 411 19.59 1.61 -7.71
N ALA A 412 20.04 1.85 -8.96
CA ALA A 412 21.26 2.59 -9.23
C ALA A 412 21.23 4.02 -8.66
N GLY A 413 20.07 4.68 -8.75
CA GLY A 413 19.85 5.99 -8.09
C GLY A 413 19.89 5.89 -6.57
N GLU A 414 19.17 4.93 -5.99
CA GLU A 414 19.09 4.72 -4.53
C GLU A 414 20.46 4.42 -3.91
N TYR A 415 21.30 3.62 -4.59
CA TYR A 415 22.63 3.23 -4.10
C TYR A 415 23.78 4.09 -4.67
N SER A 416 23.49 5.21 -5.34
CA SER A 416 24.49 6.11 -5.95
C SER A 416 25.47 5.40 -6.89
N ALA A 417 24.96 4.41 -7.61
CA ALA A 417 25.72 3.54 -8.51
C ALA A 417 25.48 3.85 -10.00
N ALA A 418 24.67 4.84 -10.34
CA ALA A 418 24.30 5.18 -11.70
C ALA A 418 25.51 5.56 -12.55
N VAL A 419 25.56 5.04 -13.76
CA VAL A 419 26.62 5.30 -14.77
C VAL A 419 25.97 5.84 -16.04
N PRO A 420 26.34 7.05 -16.52
CA PRO A 420 25.82 7.60 -17.76
C PRO A 420 26.44 6.87 -18.97
N THR A 421 25.68 6.76 -20.06
CA THR A 421 26.13 6.23 -21.34
C THR A 421 26.13 7.29 -22.43
N GLU A 422 26.91 7.07 -23.53
CA GLU A 422 26.89 7.97 -24.68
C GLU A 422 25.53 8.00 -25.40
N SER A 423 24.77 6.88 -25.36
CA SER A 423 23.44 6.80 -25.98
C SER A 423 22.39 7.60 -25.22
N GLY A 424 22.54 7.71 -23.87
CA GLY A 424 21.53 8.27 -23.00
C GLY A 424 20.26 7.43 -22.88
N ASP A 425 20.22 6.23 -23.48
CA ASP A 425 19.09 5.29 -23.34
C ASP A 425 19.04 4.72 -21.92
N GLU A 426 17.83 4.62 -21.37
CA GLU A 426 17.62 4.18 -19.99
C GLU A 426 18.10 2.75 -19.73
N ASN A 427 17.85 1.83 -20.67
CA ASN A 427 18.26 0.44 -20.54
C ASN A 427 19.78 0.29 -20.64
N ASP A 428 20.43 1.12 -21.46
CA ASP A 428 21.88 1.14 -21.58
C ASP A 428 22.54 1.72 -20.32
N CYS A 429 21.96 2.79 -19.74
CA CYS A 429 22.39 3.34 -18.45
C CYS A 429 22.18 2.34 -17.31
N ALA A 430 21.06 1.63 -17.32
CA ALA A 430 20.77 0.56 -16.36
C ALA A 430 21.84 -0.55 -16.46
N ALA A 431 22.14 -0.99 -17.66
CA ALA A 431 23.17 -2.00 -17.91
C ALA A 431 24.56 -1.54 -17.48
N ALA A 432 24.98 -0.31 -17.84
CA ALA A 432 26.27 0.28 -17.45
C ALA A 432 26.47 0.38 -15.92
N SER A 433 25.36 0.45 -15.20
CA SER A 433 25.36 0.62 -13.73
C SER A 433 25.49 -0.70 -12.96
N LEU A 434 25.30 -1.86 -13.59
CA LEU A 434 25.13 -3.14 -12.92
C LEU A 434 26.31 -3.50 -12.01
N ARG A 435 27.53 -3.43 -12.53
CA ARG A 435 28.74 -3.82 -11.78
C ARG A 435 28.88 -3.01 -10.49
N ARG A 436 28.67 -1.69 -10.57
CA ARG A 436 28.73 -0.80 -9.40
C ARG A 436 27.56 -1.05 -8.45
N LEU A 437 26.38 -1.26 -9.00
CA LEU A 437 25.17 -1.47 -8.24
C LEU A 437 25.25 -2.77 -7.42
N PHE A 438 25.62 -3.88 -8.04
CA PHE A 438 25.82 -5.15 -7.32
C PHE A 438 26.89 -5.01 -6.24
N ALA A 439 27.99 -4.31 -6.50
CA ALA A 439 29.02 -4.08 -5.49
C ALA A 439 28.50 -3.28 -4.29
N ALA A 440 27.71 -2.23 -4.53
CA ALA A 440 27.13 -1.39 -3.48
C ALA A 440 26.07 -2.16 -2.66
N MET A 441 25.19 -2.90 -3.32
CA MET A 441 24.13 -3.68 -2.68
C MET A 441 24.71 -4.85 -1.90
N ASN A 442 25.66 -5.60 -2.44
CA ASN A 442 26.31 -6.70 -1.73
C ASN A 442 27.05 -6.21 -0.48
N LYS A 443 27.71 -5.07 -0.55
CA LYS A 443 28.31 -4.44 0.64
C LYS A 443 27.24 -4.16 1.71
N LYS A 444 26.07 -3.64 1.31
CA LYS A 444 24.98 -3.36 2.25
C LYS A 444 24.34 -4.63 2.83
N ILE A 445 24.20 -5.67 2.03
CA ILE A 445 23.75 -7.01 2.45
C ILE A 445 24.73 -7.60 3.49
N GLU A 446 26.03 -7.43 3.28
CA GLU A 446 27.05 -7.85 4.22
C GLU A 446 26.99 -7.08 5.54
N GLU A 447 26.92 -5.75 5.50
CA GLU A 447 26.76 -4.90 6.67
C GLU A 447 25.50 -5.25 7.48
N ASN A 448 24.43 -5.67 6.81
CA ASN A 448 23.18 -6.09 7.42
C ASN A 448 23.20 -7.54 7.93
N GLY A 449 24.21 -8.34 7.61
CA GLY A 449 24.27 -9.77 7.94
C GLY A 449 23.27 -10.64 7.18
N GLN A 450 22.86 -10.21 5.97
CA GLN A 450 21.80 -10.83 5.16
C GLN A 450 22.30 -11.80 4.09
N GLN A 451 23.63 -12.11 4.06
CA GLN A 451 24.21 -12.99 3.02
C GLN A 451 23.55 -14.35 2.99
N LYS A 452 23.31 -14.98 4.16
CA LYS A 452 22.65 -16.29 4.22
C LYS A 452 21.23 -16.25 3.69
N LEU A 453 20.51 -15.18 3.99
CA LEU A 453 19.16 -14.98 3.47
C LEU A 453 19.17 -14.94 1.93
N LEU A 454 20.09 -14.17 1.35
CA LEU A 454 20.18 -14.04 -0.10
C LEU A 454 20.69 -15.34 -0.77
N TYR A 455 21.86 -15.82 -0.34
CA TYR A 455 22.57 -16.88 -1.05
C TYR A 455 22.08 -18.29 -0.73
N ASP A 456 21.58 -18.53 0.49
CA ASP A 456 21.14 -19.88 0.89
C ASP A 456 19.61 -20.04 0.74
N ILE A 457 18.83 -18.94 0.60
CA ILE A 457 17.36 -19.00 0.55
C ILE A 457 16.83 -18.35 -0.74
N GLU A 458 17.00 -17.03 -0.96
CA GLU A 458 16.28 -16.34 -2.02
C GLU A 458 16.78 -16.73 -3.42
N LEU A 459 18.08 -16.72 -3.67
CA LEU A 459 18.63 -17.09 -4.98
C LEU A 459 18.35 -18.55 -5.36
N PRO A 460 18.58 -19.56 -4.49
CA PRO A 460 18.24 -20.94 -4.83
C PRO A 460 16.74 -21.19 -5.06
N LEU A 461 15.89 -20.47 -4.32
CA LEU A 461 14.45 -20.61 -4.44
C LEU A 461 13.94 -20.22 -5.83
N ALA A 462 14.55 -19.24 -6.50
CA ALA A 462 14.13 -18.80 -7.84
C ALA A 462 14.11 -19.97 -8.85
N ARG A 463 15.07 -20.89 -8.76
CA ARG A 463 15.10 -22.12 -9.58
C ARG A 463 13.94 -23.05 -9.28
N VAL A 464 13.61 -23.22 -8.00
CA VAL A 464 12.49 -24.05 -7.54
C VAL A 464 11.18 -23.51 -8.07
N LEU A 465 10.96 -22.20 -7.90
CA LEU A 465 9.73 -21.54 -8.37
C LEU A 465 9.56 -21.61 -9.88
N SER A 466 10.64 -21.36 -10.63
CA SER A 466 10.64 -21.54 -12.09
C SER A 466 10.20 -22.94 -12.50
N SER A 467 10.72 -24.00 -11.83
CA SER A 467 10.33 -25.38 -12.09
C SER A 467 8.85 -25.66 -11.76
N MET A 468 8.35 -25.10 -10.65
CA MET A 468 6.95 -25.23 -10.24
C MET A 468 6.00 -24.56 -11.23
N GLU A 469 6.30 -23.32 -11.65
CA GLU A 469 5.52 -22.55 -12.63
C GLU A 469 5.45 -23.30 -13.96
N ARG A 470 6.57 -23.84 -14.42
CA ARG A 470 6.62 -24.61 -15.67
C ARG A 470 5.84 -25.92 -15.59
N THR A 471 5.94 -26.63 -14.47
CA THR A 471 5.21 -27.89 -14.26
C THR A 471 3.71 -27.65 -14.18
N GLY A 472 3.29 -26.65 -13.40
CA GLY A 472 1.89 -26.34 -13.13
C GLY A 472 1.15 -27.45 -12.39
N PHE A 473 -0.15 -27.29 -12.16
CA PHE A 473 -1.01 -28.24 -11.47
C PHE A 473 -2.08 -28.79 -12.43
N ALA A 474 -2.18 -30.10 -12.53
CA ALA A 474 -3.19 -30.73 -13.38
C ALA A 474 -4.59 -30.58 -12.78
N VAL A 475 -5.58 -30.35 -13.64
CA VAL A 475 -6.97 -30.13 -13.22
C VAL A 475 -7.97 -30.92 -14.05
N ASP A 476 -9.07 -31.31 -13.42
CA ASP A 476 -10.23 -31.88 -14.07
C ASP A 476 -11.11 -30.76 -14.65
N ARG A 477 -10.90 -30.45 -15.93
CA ARG A 477 -11.62 -29.39 -16.65
C ARG A 477 -13.13 -29.63 -16.68
N ASP A 478 -13.55 -30.87 -16.94
CA ASP A 478 -14.95 -31.20 -17.08
C ASP A 478 -15.66 -31.15 -15.73
N GLY A 479 -15.01 -31.62 -14.68
CA GLY A 479 -15.49 -31.52 -13.30
C GLY A 479 -15.65 -30.06 -12.84
N ILE A 480 -14.71 -29.15 -13.19
CA ILE A 480 -14.84 -27.72 -12.91
C ILE A 480 -16.05 -27.13 -13.66
N ALA A 481 -16.24 -27.48 -14.93
CA ALA A 481 -17.35 -26.98 -15.75
C ALA A 481 -18.71 -27.42 -15.20
N GLU A 482 -18.84 -28.72 -14.85
CA GLU A 482 -20.06 -29.27 -14.24
C GLU A 482 -20.36 -28.62 -12.88
N PHE A 483 -19.35 -28.45 -12.04
CA PHE A 483 -19.49 -27.78 -10.76
C PHE A 483 -19.95 -26.32 -10.94
N GLY A 484 -19.35 -25.59 -11.91
CA GLY A 484 -19.76 -24.24 -12.27
C GLY A 484 -21.22 -24.15 -12.74
N SER A 485 -21.71 -25.16 -13.48
CA SER A 485 -23.11 -25.27 -13.91
C SER A 485 -24.05 -25.44 -12.72
N ARG A 486 -23.75 -26.38 -11.82
CA ARG A 486 -24.53 -26.59 -10.57
C ARG A 486 -24.61 -25.35 -9.70
N LEU A 487 -23.48 -24.63 -9.56
CA LEU A 487 -23.46 -23.34 -8.86
C LEU A 487 -24.34 -22.32 -9.57
N GLY A 488 -24.34 -22.28 -10.91
CA GLY A 488 -25.15 -21.38 -11.72
C GLY A 488 -26.65 -21.61 -11.52
N GLU A 489 -27.10 -22.86 -11.45
CA GLU A 489 -28.50 -23.21 -11.18
C GLU A 489 -28.89 -22.74 -9.77
N ARG A 490 -28.09 -23.01 -8.76
CA ARG A 490 -28.39 -22.57 -7.39
C ARG A 490 -28.36 -21.05 -7.23
N ILE A 491 -27.44 -20.34 -7.90
CA ILE A 491 -27.39 -18.88 -7.96
C ILE A 491 -28.68 -18.32 -8.55
N ALA A 492 -29.19 -18.91 -9.65
CA ALA A 492 -30.44 -18.45 -10.28
C ALA A 492 -31.66 -18.69 -9.38
N ASP A 493 -31.68 -19.80 -8.59
CA ASP A 493 -32.74 -20.07 -7.62
C ASP A 493 -32.74 -19.04 -6.50
N ILE A 494 -31.57 -18.78 -5.88
CA ILE A 494 -31.42 -17.79 -4.82
C ILE A 494 -31.78 -16.38 -5.31
N GLU A 495 -31.40 -16.03 -6.51
CA GLU A 495 -31.73 -14.74 -7.12
C GLU A 495 -33.24 -14.56 -7.21
N ARG A 496 -33.99 -15.57 -7.64
CA ARG A 496 -35.47 -15.57 -7.67
C ARG A 496 -36.08 -15.48 -6.26
N GLU A 497 -35.50 -16.20 -5.30
CA GLU A 497 -35.90 -16.14 -3.89
C GLU A 497 -35.73 -14.72 -3.32
N ILE A 498 -34.58 -14.08 -3.55
CA ILE A 498 -34.30 -12.70 -3.13
C ILE A 498 -35.28 -11.73 -3.77
N TYR A 499 -35.53 -11.80 -5.08
CA TYR A 499 -36.48 -10.91 -5.76
C TYR A 499 -37.91 -11.09 -5.24
N SER A 500 -38.31 -12.32 -4.94
CA SER A 500 -39.61 -12.60 -4.30
C SER A 500 -39.73 -11.95 -2.91
N LEU A 501 -38.67 -12.04 -2.10
CA LEU A 501 -38.65 -11.47 -0.75
C LEU A 501 -38.58 -9.93 -0.75
N VAL A 502 -37.93 -9.32 -1.74
CA VAL A 502 -37.80 -7.87 -1.87
C VAL A 502 -39.01 -7.27 -2.62
N GLY A 503 -39.62 -8.06 -3.52
CA GLY A 503 -40.79 -7.68 -4.30
C GLY A 503 -40.50 -7.02 -5.65
N TYR A 504 -39.26 -6.98 -6.11
CA TYR A 504 -38.85 -6.53 -7.45
C TYR A 504 -37.45 -7.03 -7.82
N GLU A 505 -37.13 -7.01 -9.12
CA GLU A 505 -35.84 -7.39 -9.67
C GLU A 505 -34.87 -6.21 -9.64
N PHE A 506 -33.60 -6.45 -9.29
CA PHE A 506 -32.52 -5.48 -9.25
C PHE A 506 -31.15 -6.16 -9.39
N ASN A 507 -30.12 -5.39 -9.70
CA ASN A 507 -28.76 -5.94 -9.82
C ASN A 507 -28.16 -6.19 -8.42
N LEU A 508 -28.11 -7.45 -7.98
CA LEU A 508 -27.51 -7.92 -6.73
C LEU A 508 -26.03 -7.60 -6.59
N ASN A 509 -25.33 -7.45 -7.72
CA ASN A 509 -23.91 -7.06 -7.74
C ASN A 509 -23.69 -5.54 -7.67
N SER A 510 -24.76 -4.73 -7.71
CA SER A 510 -24.69 -3.29 -7.51
C SER A 510 -24.85 -2.95 -6.02
N PRO A 511 -23.79 -2.48 -5.32
CA PRO A 511 -23.91 -2.11 -3.91
C PRO A 511 -24.96 -1.03 -3.64
N LYS A 512 -25.22 -0.17 -4.63
CA LYS A 512 -26.23 0.89 -4.53
C LYS A 512 -27.64 0.30 -4.53
N GLN A 513 -27.98 -0.49 -5.56
CA GLN A 513 -29.33 -1.09 -5.69
C GLN A 513 -29.60 -2.08 -4.56
N LEU A 514 -28.61 -2.85 -4.14
CA LEU A 514 -28.71 -3.73 -2.99
C LEU A 514 -28.93 -2.95 -1.69
N GLY A 515 -28.26 -1.80 -1.53
CA GLY A 515 -28.48 -0.91 -0.39
C GLY A 515 -29.89 -0.35 -0.35
N GLU A 516 -30.43 0.10 -1.48
CA GLU A 516 -31.82 0.57 -1.64
C GLU A 516 -32.81 -0.55 -1.28
N ALA A 517 -32.59 -1.76 -1.80
CA ALA A 517 -33.42 -2.92 -1.49
C ALA A 517 -33.48 -3.26 0.00
N LEU A 518 -32.34 -3.33 0.67
CA LEU A 518 -32.24 -3.73 2.07
C LEU A 518 -32.72 -2.64 3.04
N PHE A 519 -32.30 -1.39 2.84
CA PHE A 519 -32.47 -0.34 3.83
C PHE A 519 -33.69 0.55 3.56
N ASP A 520 -33.99 0.83 2.28
CA ASP A 520 -35.13 1.67 1.94
C ASP A 520 -36.40 0.82 1.72
N LYS A 521 -36.30 -0.32 1.02
CA LYS A 521 -37.50 -1.16 0.74
C LYS A 521 -37.86 -2.09 1.91
N LEU A 522 -36.89 -2.86 2.42
CA LEU A 522 -37.12 -3.81 3.52
C LEU A 522 -37.03 -3.14 4.90
N GLY A 523 -36.61 -1.87 5.00
CA GLY A 523 -36.57 -1.09 6.24
C GLY A 523 -35.56 -1.62 7.27
N LEU A 524 -34.52 -2.33 6.86
CA LEU A 524 -33.51 -2.86 7.78
C LEU A 524 -32.67 -1.74 8.40
N PRO A 525 -32.17 -1.91 9.64
CA PRO A 525 -31.41 -0.87 10.32
C PRO A 525 -30.06 -0.64 9.65
N ALA A 526 -29.84 0.56 9.10
CA ALA A 526 -28.59 0.97 8.45
C ALA A 526 -27.53 1.36 9.49
N LYS A 527 -26.50 0.56 9.68
CA LYS A 527 -25.40 0.85 10.62
C LYS A 527 -24.32 1.79 10.06
N LYS A 528 -24.17 1.85 8.74
CA LYS A 528 -23.09 2.60 8.09
C LYS A 528 -23.52 3.12 6.72
N LYS A 529 -23.48 4.44 6.52
CA LYS A 529 -23.63 5.06 5.19
C LYS A 529 -22.25 5.33 4.56
N THR A 530 -22.15 5.09 3.27
CA THR A 530 -20.99 5.47 2.46
C THR A 530 -21.33 6.66 1.57
N LYS A 531 -20.34 7.23 0.88
CA LYS A 531 -20.56 8.34 -0.07
C LYS A 531 -21.55 7.97 -1.20
N ASN A 532 -21.63 6.69 -1.55
CA ASN A 532 -22.46 6.18 -2.64
C ASN A 532 -23.75 5.51 -2.13
N GLY A 533 -24.16 5.77 -0.88
CA GLY A 533 -25.33 5.18 -0.25
C GLY A 533 -25.01 4.30 0.95
N TYR A 534 -25.79 3.26 1.15
CA TYR A 534 -25.60 2.34 2.27
C TYR A 534 -24.41 1.40 2.03
N SER A 535 -23.68 1.07 3.12
CA SER A 535 -22.67 0.00 3.05
C SER A 535 -23.37 -1.35 3.05
N THR A 536 -23.01 -2.20 2.09
CA THR A 536 -23.43 -3.58 1.97
C THR A 536 -22.24 -4.53 2.08
N ASP A 537 -21.18 -4.15 2.82
CA ASP A 537 -20.03 -5.01 3.06
C ASP A 537 -20.41 -6.26 3.86
N ALA A 538 -19.56 -7.30 3.81
CA ALA A 538 -19.86 -8.57 4.46
C ALA A 538 -20.18 -8.41 5.95
N GLN A 539 -19.46 -7.54 6.68
CA GLN A 539 -19.68 -7.32 8.11
C GLN A 539 -21.05 -6.69 8.40
N VAL A 540 -21.51 -5.78 7.53
CA VAL A 540 -22.83 -5.18 7.65
C VAL A 540 -23.90 -6.25 7.42
N LEU A 541 -23.78 -7.04 6.36
CA LEU A 541 -24.73 -8.11 6.04
C LEU A 541 -24.75 -9.19 7.11
N GLU A 542 -23.62 -9.71 7.57
CA GLU A 542 -23.53 -10.67 8.68
C GLU A 542 -24.23 -10.16 9.95
N SER A 543 -24.09 -8.86 10.25
CA SER A 543 -24.78 -8.26 11.41
C SER A 543 -26.30 -8.20 11.26
N LEU A 544 -26.82 -8.37 10.05
CA LEU A 544 -28.24 -8.33 9.69
C LEU A 544 -28.81 -9.70 9.34
N GLU A 545 -28.00 -10.75 9.31
CA GLU A 545 -28.35 -12.11 8.87
C GLU A 545 -29.64 -12.62 9.56
N ASN A 546 -29.76 -12.39 10.86
CA ASN A 546 -30.91 -12.84 11.65
C ASN A 546 -32.10 -11.85 11.64
N LYS A 547 -32.05 -10.78 10.82
CA LYS A 547 -33.08 -9.75 10.75
C LYS A 547 -34.07 -9.97 9.62
N HIS A 548 -33.63 -10.58 8.52
CA HIS A 548 -34.51 -10.86 7.37
C HIS A 548 -33.93 -12.00 6.51
N PRO A 549 -34.77 -12.95 6.01
CA PRO A 549 -34.31 -14.08 5.21
C PRO A 549 -33.48 -13.67 3.99
N ALA A 550 -33.89 -12.61 3.27
CA ALA A 550 -33.16 -12.11 2.10
C ALA A 550 -31.68 -11.80 2.41
N VAL A 551 -31.32 -11.44 3.64
CA VAL A 551 -29.93 -11.13 3.97
C VAL A 551 -29.07 -12.39 3.96
N ARG A 552 -29.58 -13.50 4.47
CA ARG A 552 -28.92 -14.80 4.43
C ARG A 552 -28.75 -15.26 2.97
N ASP A 553 -29.80 -15.11 2.17
CA ASP A 553 -29.80 -15.51 0.77
C ASP A 553 -28.80 -14.64 -0.03
N ILE A 554 -28.68 -13.35 0.26
CA ILE A 554 -27.68 -12.45 -0.33
C ILE A 554 -26.25 -12.86 0.05
N LEU A 555 -25.99 -13.26 1.29
CA LEU A 555 -24.68 -13.77 1.71
C LEU A 555 -24.32 -15.07 0.98
N GLU A 556 -25.30 -16.00 0.85
CA GLU A 556 -25.13 -17.23 0.05
C GLU A 556 -24.88 -16.90 -1.42
N TYR A 557 -25.70 -16.04 -2.05
CA TYR A 557 -25.55 -15.56 -3.42
C TYR A 557 -24.14 -15.05 -3.69
N ARG A 558 -23.64 -14.16 -2.84
CA ARG A 558 -22.30 -13.60 -2.98
C ARG A 558 -21.20 -14.64 -2.88
N THR A 559 -21.35 -15.58 -1.95
CA THR A 559 -20.40 -16.68 -1.78
C THR A 559 -20.34 -17.55 -3.03
N LEU A 560 -21.50 -17.98 -3.53
CA LEU A 560 -21.60 -18.83 -4.71
C LEU A 560 -21.16 -18.11 -5.99
N SER A 561 -21.57 -16.85 -6.18
CA SER A 561 -21.19 -16.03 -7.32
C SER A 561 -19.69 -15.83 -7.39
N LYS A 562 -19.03 -15.53 -6.25
CA LYS A 562 -17.57 -15.44 -6.18
C LYS A 562 -16.90 -16.77 -6.49
N LEU A 563 -17.42 -17.86 -5.93
CA LEU A 563 -16.87 -19.21 -6.15
C LEU A 563 -16.94 -19.57 -7.64
N ARG A 564 -18.10 -19.36 -8.27
CA ARG A 564 -18.29 -19.61 -9.71
C ARG A 564 -17.39 -18.73 -10.57
N SER A 565 -17.49 -17.40 -10.42
CA SER A 565 -16.78 -16.46 -11.30
C SER A 565 -15.27 -16.55 -11.19
N THR A 566 -14.74 -16.73 -9.98
CA THR A 566 -13.28 -16.73 -9.74
C THR A 566 -12.68 -18.12 -9.95
N TYR A 567 -13.32 -19.16 -9.38
CA TYR A 567 -12.71 -20.49 -9.31
C TYR A 567 -13.28 -21.51 -10.32
N CYS A 568 -14.43 -21.24 -10.98
CA CYS A 568 -14.86 -22.04 -12.12
C CYS A 568 -14.56 -21.28 -13.42
N ASP A 569 -15.28 -20.21 -13.71
CA ASP A 569 -15.15 -19.48 -14.99
C ASP A 569 -13.74 -18.89 -15.18
N GLY A 570 -13.10 -18.43 -14.08
CA GLY A 570 -11.73 -17.89 -14.10
C GLY A 570 -10.69 -18.96 -14.38
N LEU A 571 -10.75 -20.12 -13.70
CA LEU A 571 -9.78 -21.20 -13.91
C LEU A 571 -9.91 -21.85 -15.28
N LEU A 572 -11.15 -22.07 -15.77
CA LEU A 572 -11.38 -22.67 -17.10
C LEU A 572 -10.71 -21.91 -18.26
N LYS A 573 -10.48 -20.58 -18.09
CA LYS A 573 -9.84 -19.72 -19.09
C LYS A 573 -8.32 -19.88 -19.15
N VAL A 574 -7.70 -20.35 -18.08
CA VAL A 574 -6.25 -20.40 -17.90
C VAL A 574 -5.69 -21.84 -17.88
N ILE A 575 -6.54 -22.83 -18.12
CA ILE A 575 -6.10 -24.22 -18.31
C ILE A 575 -5.37 -24.32 -19.64
N GLY A 576 -4.10 -24.74 -19.59
CA GLY A 576 -3.29 -24.99 -20.77
C GLY A 576 -3.79 -26.20 -21.58
N GLU A 577 -3.27 -26.36 -22.78
CA GLU A 577 -3.59 -27.50 -23.69
C GLU A 577 -3.26 -28.87 -23.07
N ASP A 578 -2.28 -28.90 -22.17
CA ASP A 578 -1.87 -30.08 -21.41
C ASP A 578 -2.73 -30.37 -20.17
N GLY A 579 -3.84 -29.63 -19.98
CA GLY A 579 -4.75 -29.79 -18.84
C GLY A 579 -4.20 -29.27 -17.50
N ARG A 580 -3.18 -28.40 -17.53
CA ARG A 580 -2.56 -27.87 -16.30
C ARG A 580 -2.78 -26.36 -16.17
N ILE A 581 -2.90 -25.92 -14.93
CA ILE A 581 -2.92 -24.50 -14.57
C ILE A 581 -1.52 -24.10 -14.10
N ARG A 582 -1.03 -22.98 -14.62
CA ARG A 582 0.24 -22.38 -14.25
C ARG A 582 -0.02 -21.03 -13.61
N SER A 583 0.47 -20.89 -12.41
CA SER A 583 0.34 -19.64 -11.63
C SER A 583 1.71 -18.99 -11.53
N THR A 584 1.76 -17.67 -11.57
CA THR A 584 3.00 -16.93 -11.28
C THR A 584 3.25 -16.90 -9.77
N LEU A 585 4.43 -17.33 -9.35
CA LEU A 585 4.87 -17.38 -7.96
C LEU A 585 5.86 -16.24 -7.69
N ASN A 586 5.41 -15.20 -6.98
CA ASN A 586 6.19 -13.99 -6.76
C ASN A 586 6.96 -14.06 -5.43
N GLN A 587 8.29 -13.81 -5.49
CA GLN A 587 9.15 -13.77 -4.31
C GLN A 587 9.17 -12.39 -3.65
N THR A 588 8.97 -11.31 -4.39
CA THR A 588 9.27 -9.93 -3.99
C THR A 588 8.06 -9.09 -3.61
N GLU A 589 6.84 -9.65 -3.63
CA GLU A 589 5.62 -8.87 -3.37
C GLU A 589 5.25 -8.73 -1.90
N THR A 590 5.55 -9.73 -1.07
CA THR A 590 5.10 -9.71 0.32
C THR A 590 6.16 -9.12 1.24
N ARG A 591 5.75 -8.32 2.21
CA ARG A 591 6.68 -7.71 3.17
C ARG A 591 7.16 -8.68 4.26
N THR A 592 6.63 -9.88 4.31
CA THR A 592 6.96 -10.89 5.34
C THR A 592 7.85 -12.02 4.83
N GLY A 593 8.21 -12.03 3.55
CA GLY A 593 8.94 -13.13 2.95
C GLY A 593 8.08 -14.26 2.39
N ARG A 594 6.75 -14.23 2.60
CA ARG A 594 5.86 -15.23 1.99
C ARG A 594 5.85 -15.12 0.47
N ILE A 595 5.71 -16.24 -0.23
CA ILE A 595 5.48 -16.27 -1.66
C ILE A 595 4.03 -15.89 -1.92
N SER A 596 3.76 -15.08 -2.93
CA SER A 596 2.40 -14.82 -3.44
C SER A 596 2.17 -15.53 -4.76
N SER A 597 0.91 -15.83 -5.05
CA SER A 597 0.47 -16.51 -6.27
C SER A 597 -0.48 -15.59 -7.02
N THR A 598 -0.23 -15.40 -8.32
CA THR A 598 -1.06 -14.55 -9.19
C THR A 598 -1.30 -15.25 -10.52
N GLU A 599 -2.35 -14.88 -11.21
CA GLU A 599 -2.70 -15.27 -12.59
C GLU A 599 -2.72 -16.79 -12.86
N PRO A 600 -3.49 -17.61 -12.13
CA PRO A 600 -4.46 -17.28 -11.07
C PRO A 600 -3.86 -17.41 -9.67
N ASN A 601 -4.50 -16.80 -8.66
CA ASN A 601 -4.11 -17.00 -7.27
C ASN A 601 -4.67 -18.33 -6.73
N LEU A 602 -3.86 -19.37 -6.74
CA LEU A 602 -4.22 -20.70 -6.25
C LEU A 602 -4.13 -20.84 -4.72
N GLN A 603 -3.40 -19.95 -4.04
CA GLN A 603 -3.27 -19.96 -2.58
C GLN A 603 -4.56 -19.50 -1.87
N ASN A 604 -5.48 -18.85 -2.58
CA ASN A 604 -6.73 -18.33 -2.03
C ASN A 604 -7.95 -19.24 -2.29
N ILE A 605 -7.78 -20.47 -2.76
CA ILE A 605 -8.87 -21.43 -2.91
C ILE A 605 -9.48 -21.71 -1.53
N PRO A 606 -10.81 -21.48 -1.34
CA PRO A 606 -11.43 -21.54 -0.01
C PRO A 606 -11.29 -22.93 0.64
N VAL A 607 -10.89 -22.96 1.91
CA VAL A 607 -10.72 -24.20 2.68
C VAL A 607 -11.74 -24.37 3.79
N ARG A 608 -12.39 -23.27 4.22
CA ARG A 608 -13.28 -23.29 5.40
C ARG A 608 -14.70 -23.73 5.07
N SER A 609 -15.22 -23.39 3.88
CA SER A 609 -16.57 -23.77 3.46
C SER A 609 -16.58 -25.16 2.81
N PRO A 610 -17.67 -25.95 2.95
CA PRO A 610 -17.79 -27.25 2.29
C PRO A 610 -17.63 -27.15 0.78
N LEU A 611 -18.30 -26.18 0.13
CA LEU A 611 -18.20 -25.95 -1.32
C LEU A 611 -16.80 -25.50 -1.75
N GLY A 612 -16.11 -24.68 -0.93
CA GLY A 612 -14.73 -24.31 -1.22
C GLY A 612 -13.78 -25.49 -1.14
N ARG A 613 -13.97 -26.41 -0.20
CA ARG A 613 -13.22 -27.66 -0.11
C ARG A 613 -13.49 -28.57 -1.30
N GLU A 614 -14.73 -28.58 -1.83
CA GLU A 614 -15.10 -29.35 -3.03
C GLU A 614 -14.27 -28.95 -4.26
N MET A 615 -13.88 -27.66 -4.40
CA MET A 615 -13.00 -27.20 -5.47
C MET A 615 -11.67 -27.94 -5.52
N ARG A 616 -11.13 -28.38 -4.39
CA ARG A 616 -9.88 -29.13 -4.34
C ARG A 616 -9.95 -30.52 -4.95
N LYS A 617 -11.16 -31.06 -5.17
CA LYS A 617 -11.37 -32.33 -5.88
C LYS A 617 -11.01 -32.27 -7.36
N PHE A 618 -11.04 -31.06 -7.92
CA PHE A 618 -10.73 -30.84 -9.34
C PHE A 618 -9.24 -30.58 -9.60
N PHE A 619 -8.42 -30.45 -8.56
CA PHE A 619 -6.98 -30.46 -8.66
C PHE A 619 -6.48 -31.88 -8.50
N VAL A 620 -5.99 -32.46 -9.59
CA VAL A 620 -5.77 -33.89 -9.68
C VAL A 620 -4.32 -34.22 -10.00
N ALA A 621 -3.87 -35.40 -9.63
CA ALA A 621 -2.63 -35.97 -10.17
C ALA A 621 -2.83 -36.46 -11.62
N ARG A 622 -1.80 -36.31 -12.46
CA ARG A 622 -1.80 -36.90 -13.80
C ARG A 622 -1.98 -38.44 -13.72
N PRO A 623 -2.43 -39.09 -14.81
CA PRO A 623 -2.58 -40.53 -14.84
C PRO A 623 -1.29 -41.27 -14.45
N GLY A 624 -1.38 -42.25 -13.57
CA GLY A 624 -0.24 -43.02 -13.06
C GLY A 624 0.54 -42.32 -11.91
N CYS A 625 0.06 -41.15 -11.46
CA CYS A 625 0.64 -40.41 -10.35
C CYS A 625 -0.35 -40.22 -9.19
N VAL A 626 0.18 -39.80 -8.07
CA VAL A 626 -0.54 -39.35 -6.87
C VAL A 626 0.00 -37.99 -6.44
N LEU A 627 -0.81 -37.23 -5.74
CA LEU A 627 -0.37 -36.04 -4.97
C LEU A 627 0.10 -36.51 -3.59
N VAL A 628 1.25 -36.03 -3.20
CA VAL A 628 1.77 -36.16 -1.83
C VAL A 628 1.79 -34.78 -1.24
N ASP A 629 0.98 -34.58 -0.21
CA ASP A 629 0.79 -33.31 0.51
C ASP A 629 1.45 -33.41 1.87
N ALA A 630 2.27 -32.44 2.21
CA ALA A 630 2.90 -32.32 3.51
C ALA A 630 2.64 -30.94 4.10
N ASP A 631 2.04 -30.87 5.29
CA ASP A 631 1.67 -29.64 5.97
C ASP A 631 2.39 -29.53 7.31
N TYR A 632 2.97 -28.36 7.61
CA TYR A 632 3.59 -28.14 8.90
C TYR A 632 2.53 -28.02 10.02
N SER A 633 2.68 -28.84 11.03
CA SER A 633 1.86 -28.77 12.24
C SER A 633 2.24 -27.55 13.09
N GLN A 634 1.44 -26.47 13.00
CA GLN A 634 1.51 -25.28 13.86
C GLN A 634 2.87 -24.56 13.83
N ILE A 635 3.47 -24.39 12.66
CA ILE A 635 4.83 -23.83 12.51
C ILE A 635 4.99 -22.47 13.21
N GLU A 636 4.02 -21.54 13.08
CA GLU A 636 4.10 -20.21 13.68
C GLU A 636 4.15 -20.26 15.21
N LEU A 637 3.42 -21.19 15.85
CA LEU A 637 3.47 -21.39 17.31
C LEU A 637 4.78 -22.06 17.75
N ARG A 638 5.34 -22.96 16.96
CA ARG A 638 6.67 -23.56 17.21
C ARG A 638 7.79 -22.53 17.08
N VAL A 639 7.69 -21.65 16.08
CA VAL A 639 8.59 -20.52 15.93
C VAL A 639 8.46 -19.55 17.12
N LEU A 640 7.22 -19.23 17.55
CA LEU A 640 6.99 -18.41 18.74
C LEU A 640 7.61 -19.02 19.99
N ALA A 641 7.41 -20.32 20.22
CA ALA A 641 8.02 -21.03 21.35
C ALA A 641 9.55 -20.93 21.35
N TYR A 642 10.15 -21.09 20.18
CA TYR A 642 11.61 -20.97 20.00
C TYR A 642 12.11 -19.55 20.27
N ILE A 643 11.51 -18.53 19.61
CA ILE A 643 11.97 -17.14 19.70
C ILE A 643 11.75 -16.56 21.10
N SER A 644 10.61 -16.87 21.74
CA SER A 644 10.29 -16.41 23.09
C SER A 644 11.09 -17.14 24.18
N GLY A 645 11.60 -18.34 23.88
CA GLY A 645 12.26 -19.20 24.86
C GLY A 645 11.32 -19.65 26.00
N ASP A 646 10.00 -19.62 25.78
CA ASP A 646 9.01 -19.98 26.81
C ASP A 646 9.08 -21.46 27.16
N ALA A 647 9.44 -21.76 28.40
CA ALA A 647 9.71 -23.12 28.87
C ALA A 647 8.44 -24.01 28.84
N ASN A 648 7.26 -23.45 29.16
CA ASN A 648 6.00 -24.17 29.16
C ASN A 648 5.58 -24.52 27.73
N MET A 649 5.73 -23.58 26.80
CA MET A 649 5.40 -23.79 25.40
C MET A 649 6.35 -24.78 24.72
N ILE A 650 7.65 -24.66 24.98
CA ILE A 650 8.68 -25.61 24.49
C ILE A 650 8.40 -27.00 25.01
N LYS A 651 8.10 -27.15 26.32
CA LYS A 651 7.77 -28.42 26.92
C LYS A 651 6.52 -29.05 26.29
N ALA A 652 5.45 -28.28 26.14
CA ALA A 652 4.20 -28.78 25.53
C ALA A 652 4.43 -29.36 24.13
N PHE A 653 5.25 -28.70 23.30
CA PHE A 653 5.58 -29.19 21.95
C PHE A 653 6.50 -30.42 21.98
N ASN A 654 7.49 -30.47 22.87
CA ASN A 654 8.41 -31.61 22.96
C ASN A 654 7.73 -32.85 23.56
N ASP A 655 6.74 -32.66 24.43
CA ASP A 655 5.91 -33.75 24.97
C ASP A 655 4.79 -34.20 23.99
N ASN A 656 4.74 -33.64 22.77
CA ASN A 656 3.69 -33.86 21.76
C ASN A 656 2.27 -33.68 22.30
N THR A 657 2.07 -32.77 23.25
CA THR A 657 0.75 -32.41 23.77
C THR A 657 0.04 -31.42 22.84
N ASP A 658 -1.27 -31.55 22.72
CA ASP A 658 -2.05 -30.57 21.95
C ASP A 658 -2.03 -29.20 22.63
N ILE A 659 -1.25 -28.28 22.10
CA ILE A 659 -1.06 -26.93 22.63
C ILE A 659 -2.38 -26.17 22.83
N HIS A 660 -3.41 -26.43 22.00
CA HIS A 660 -4.71 -25.78 22.12
C HIS A 660 -5.49 -26.33 23.32
N THR A 661 -5.34 -27.63 23.62
CA THR A 661 -5.91 -28.25 24.82
C THR A 661 -5.19 -27.79 26.07
N VAL A 662 -3.85 -27.71 26.03
CA VAL A 662 -3.07 -27.15 27.15
C VAL A 662 -3.49 -25.70 27.42
N THR A 663 -3.52 -24.86 26.39
CA THR A 663 -3.97 -23.47 26.54
C THR A 663 -5.40 -23.39 27.09
N ALA A 664 -6.32 -24.23 26.61
CA ALA A 664 -7.69 -24.25 27.12
C ALA A 664 -7.74 -24.66 28.61
N SER A 665 -6.99 -25.67 28.99
CA SER A 665 -6.88 -26.11 30.38
C SER A 665 -6.46 -24.96 31.30
N GLU A 666 -5.43 -24.22 30.93
CA GLU A 666 -4.90 -23.11 31.72
C GLU A 666 -5.80 -21.86 31.71
N VAL A 667 -6.32 -21.50 30.54
CA VAL A 667 -7.15 -20.29 30.38
C VAL A 667 -8.52 -20.44 31.05
N PHE A 668 -9.09 -21.67 31.06
CA PHE A 668 -10.39 -21.97 31.68
C PHE A 668 -10.28 -22.60 33.09
N ASP A 669 -9.05 -22.74 33.60
CA ASP A 669 -8.76 -23.38 34.89
C ASP A 669 -9.47 -24.76 35.03
N MET A 670 -9.25 -25.63 34.04
CA MET A 670 -9.92 -26.94 33.93
C MET A 670 -8.90 -28.05 33.63
N PRO A 671 -9.00 -29.24 34.21
CA PRO A 671 -8.17 -30.37 33.83
C PRO A 671 -8.25 -30.66 32.32
N PRO A 672 -7.14 -31.04 31.66
CA PRO A 672 -7.10 -31.29 30.20
C PRO A 672 -8.20 -32.27 29.72
N GLN A 673 -8.56 -33.26 30.53
CA GLN A 673 -9.59 -34.27 30.21
C GLN A 673 -11.01 -33.71 30.17
N LEU A 674 -11.24 -32.54 30.79
CA LEU A 674 -12.55 -31.88 30.82
C LEU A 674 -12.66 -30.74 29.80
N VAL A 675 -11.61 -30.47 29.03
CA VAL A 675 -11.61 -29.46 27.97
C VAL A 675 -12.57 -29.89 26.85
N THR A 676 -13.63 -29.12 26.66
CA THR A 676 -14.61 -29.37 25.61
C THR A 676 -14.08 -28.93 24.23
N PRO A 677 -14.63 -29.48 23.11
CA PRO A 677 -14.26 -29.03 21.77
C PRO A 677 -14.43 -27.49 21.56
N MET A 678 -15.45 -26.90 22.17
CA MET A 678 -15.68 -25.45 22.11
C MET A 678 -14.57 -24.67 22.84
N MET A 679 -14.19 -25.10 24.06
CA MET A 679 -13.09 -24.48 24.80
C MET A 679 -11.76 -24.59 24.03
N ARG A 680 -11.47 -25.75 23.48
CA ARG A 680 -10.30 -25.96 22.60
C ARG A 680 -10.31 -25.05 21.38
N SER A 681 -11.47 -24.87 20.75
CA SER A 681 -11.64 -23.96 19.60
C SER A 681 -11.40 -22.50 19.99
N ARG A 682 -11.91 -22.07 21.16
CA ARG A 682 -11.65 -20.72 21.69
C ARG A 682 -10.16 -20.52 22.02
N ALA A 683 -9.52 -21.48 22.65
CA ALA A 683 -8.08 -21.44 22.92
C ALA A 683 -7.25 -21.41 21.64
N LYS A 684 -7.68 -22.12 20.59
CA LYS A 684 -7.06 -22.03 19.25
C LYS A 684 -7.13 -20.59 18.73
N ALA A 685 -8.25 -19.92 18.85
CA ALA A 685 -8.38 -18.51 18.44
C ALA A 685 -7.52 -17.57 19.28
N VAL A 686 -7.36 -17.84 20.59
CA VAL A 686 -6.45 -17.10 21.46
C VAL A 686 -4.99 -17.31 21.01
N ASN A 687 -4.54 -18.55 20.84
CA ASN A 687 -3.19 -18.89 20.40
C ASN A 687 -2.79 -18.16 19.11
N PHE A 688 -3.62 -18.23 18.08
CA PHE A 688 -3.36 -17.53 16.82
C PHE A 688 -3.53 -16.01 16.96
N GLY A 689 -4.52 -15.58 17.73
CA GLY A 689 -4.74 -14.16 18.01
C GLY A 689 -3.53 -13.49 18.62
N ILE A 690 -2.87 -14.11 19.57
CA ILE A 690 -1.66 -13.59 20.21
C ILE A 690 -0.52 -13.45 19.19
N VAL A 691 -0.30 -14.45 18.33
CA VAL A 691 0.71 -14.38 17.25
C VAL A 691 0.47 -13.17 16.36
N TYR A 692 -0.81 -12.86 16.04
CA TYR A 692 -1.18 -11.72 15.21
C TYR A 692 -1.38 -10.41 15.98
N GLY A 693 -1.12 -10.39 17.29
CA GLY A 693 -1.27 -9.19 18.12
C GLY A 693 -2.72 -8.73 18.27
N ILE A 694 -3.67 -9.65 18.35
CA ILE A 694 -5.10 -9.35 18.48
C ILE A 694 -5.41 -8.66 19.82
N GLY A 695 -6.27 -7.64 19.79
CA GLY A 695 -6.78 -7.01 21.01
C GLY A 695 -8.09 -7.69 21.49
N ALA A 696 -8.43 -7.48 22.77
CA ALA A 696 -9.62 -8.08 23.41
C ALA A 696 -10.94 -7.79 22.66
N PHE A 697 -11.07 -6.64 21.99
CA PHE A 697 -12.25 -6.31 21.20
C PHE A 697 -12.44 -7.23 19.97
N SER A 698 -11.37 -7.47 19.22
CA SER A 698 -11.42 -8.34 18.05
C SER A 698 -11.58 -9.80 18.46
N LEU A 699 -10.83 -10.24 19.47
CA LEU A 699 -10.95 -11.60 19.99
C LEU A 699 -12.36 -11.89 20.50
N ALA A 700 -12.98 -10.97 21.24
CA ALA A 700 -14.35 -11.10 21.73
C ALA A 700 -15.35 -11.36 20.60
N LYS A 701 -15.19 -10.64 19.48
CA LYS A 701 -16.02 -10.81 18.29
C LYS A 701 -15.81 -12.19 17.65
N ASP A 702 -14.56 -12.62 17.54
CA ASP A 702 -14.18 -13.85 16.84
C ASP A 702 -14.67 -15.11 17.56
N ILE A 703 -14.67 -15.11 18.91
CA ILE A 703 -15.08 -16.27 19.73
C ILE A 703 -16.47 -16.12 20.39
N GLY A 704 -17.16 -15.02 20.12
CA GLY A 704 -18.54 -14.80 20.59
C GLY A 704 -18.68 -14.63 22.11
N VAL A 705 -17.74 -13.91 22.75
CA VAL A 705 -17.75 -13.63 24.19
C VAL A 705 -17.74 -12.12 24.45
N SER A 706 -17.89 -11.72 25.73
CA SER A 706 -17.74 -10.33 26.12
C SER A 706 -16.28 -9.85 25.99
N ARG A 707 -16.07 -8.54 25.86
CA ARG A 707 -14.73 -7.95 25.81
C ARG A 707 -13.94 -8.25 27.11
N SER A 708 -14.60 -8.28 28.26
CA SER A 708 -13.97 -8.58 29.55
C SER A 708 -13.45 -10.02 29.59
N GLU A 709 -14.26 -10.98 29.15
CA GLU A 709 -13.86 -12.38 29.07
C GLU A 709 -12.69 -12.58 28.09
N ALA A 710 -12.73 -11.91 26.93
CA ALA A 710 -11.62 -11.97 25.97
C ALA A 710 -10.33 -11.39 26.55
N ASP A 711 -10.41 -10.31 27.33
CA ASP A 711 -9.27 -9.72 28.02
C ASP A 711 -8.70 -10.67 29.12
N GLU A 712 -9.57 -11.35 29.86
CA GLU A 712 -9.18 -12.39 30.82
C GLU A 712 -8.48 -13.57 30.15
N TYR A 713 -8.96 -14.00 28.97
CA TYR A 713 -8.30 -15.07 28.21
C TYR A 713 -6.90 -14.66 27.74
N ILE A 714 -6.74 -13.44 27.23
CA ILE A 714 -5.41 -12.93 26.84
C ILE A 714 -4.48 -12.86 28.06
N LYS A 715 -4.95 -12.30 29.17
CA LYS A 715 -4.16 -12.22 30.40
C LYS A 715 -3.82 -13.59 31.02
N GLY A 716 -4.74 -14.54 30.97
CA GLY A 716 -4.52 -15.93 31.40
C GLY A 716 -3.43 -16.59 30.56
N TYR A 717 -3.52 -16.45 29.26
CA TYR A 717 -2.53 -16.94 28.29
C TYR A 717 -1.12 -16.37 28.59
N LEU A 718 -0.99 -15.04 28.67
CA LEU A 718 0.29 -14.37 28.89
C LEU A 718 0.89 -14.66 30.27
N ARG A 719 0.05 -14.91 31.31
CA ARG A 719 0.52 -15.39 32.61
C ARG A 719 1.09 -16.79 32.55
N HIS A 720 0.44 -17.71 31.82
CA HIS A 720 0.91 -19.07 31.66
C HIS A 720 2.18 -19.14 30.80
N TYR A 721 2.23 -18.37 29.70
CA TYR A 721 3.35 -18.26 28.79
C TYR A 721 4.11 -16.94 29.01
N SER A 722 4.75 -16.81 30.17
CA SER A 722 5.43 -15.55 30.57
C SER A 722 6.61 -15.19 29.69
N GLY A 723 7.27 -16.16 29.05
CA GLY A 723 8.29 -15.95 28.04
C GLY A 723 7.73 -15.26 26.79
N VAL A 724 6.52 -15.64 26.38
CA VAL A 724 5.81 -15.00 25.27
C VAL A 724 5.47 -13.55 25.62
N ASP A 725 4.95 -13.29 26.84
CA ASP A 725 4.63 -11.93 27.28
C ASP A 725 5.86 -11.02 27.23
N LYS A 726 6.98 -11.49 27.78
CA LYS A 726 8.26 -10.79 27.73
C LYS A 726 8.69 -10.51 26.28
N TYR A 727 8.66 -11.53 25.42
CA TYR A 727 9.00 -11.38 24.00
C TYR A 727 8.15 -10.31 23.31
N MET A 728 6.83 -10.30 23.53
CA MET A 728 5.90 -9.35 22.93
C MET A 728 6.20 -7.88 23.30
N HIS A 729 6.80 -7.65 24.48
CA HIS A 729 7.27 -6.33 24.87
C HIS A 729 8.65 -6.03 24.28
N ASP A 730 9.60 -6.94 24.46
CA ASP A 730 11.00 -6.73 24.06
C ASP A 730 11.16 -6.51 22.56
N VAL A 731 10.41 -7.24 21.72
CA VAL A 731 10.47 -7.12 20.26
C VAL A 731 10.00 -5.74 19.78
N VAL A 732 8.99 -5.15 20.44
CA VAL A 732 8.49 -3.81 20.09
C VAL A 732 9.51 -2.75 20.49
N GLU A 733 10.09 -2.85 21.69
CA GLU A 733 11.13 -1.89 22.14
C GLU A 733 12.39 -1.99 21.28
N LYS A 734 12.80 -3.22 20.90
CA LYS A 734 13.90 -3.41 19.96
C LYS A 734 13.58 -2.78 18.60
N ALA A 735 12.37 -3.02 18.06
CA ALA A 735 11.97 -2.46 16.77
C ALA A 735 11.86 -0.93 16.78
N LYS A 736 11.45 -0.31 17.90
CA LYS A 736 11.48 1.15 18.08
C LYS A 736 12.90 1.72 18.03
N LYS A 737 13.86 1.00 18.63
CA LYS A 737 15.27 1.40 18.65
C LYS A 737 15.93 1.22 17.30
N ASP A 738 15.72 0.08 16.65
CA ASP A 738 16.43 -0.33 15.45
C ASP A 738 15.76 0.19 14.16
N GLY A 739 14.49 0.64 14.24
CA GLY A 739 13.67 1.09 13.11
C GLY A 739 13.07 -0.04 12.28
N TYR A 740 13.32 -1.31 12.61
CA TYR A 740 12.83 -2.49 11.88
C TYR A 740 12.57 -3.68 12.80
N ALA A 741 11.76 -4.63 12.32
CA ALA A 741 11.66 -5.98 12.87
C ALA A 741 12.41 -6.96 11.98
N GLU A 742 13.02 -8.01 12.59
CA GLU A 742 13.93 -8.94 11.91
C GLU A 742 13.59 -10.39 12.23
N THR A 743 13.68 -11.28 11.22
CA THR A 743 13.55 -12.74 11.41
C THR A 743 14.86 -13.36 11.90
N MET A 744 14.83 -14.64 12.27
CA MET A 744 16.05 -15.38 12.63
C MET A 744 17.05 -15.53 11.46
N PHE A 745 16.63 -15.24 10.23
CA PHE A 745 17.46 -15.27 9.03
C PHE A 745 17.85 -13.89 8.53
N ALA A 746 17.74 -12.87 9.40
CA ALA A 746 18.07 -11.48 9.09
C ALA A 746 17.19 -10.82 8.01
N ARG A 747 15.99 -11.37 7.74
CA ARG A 747 15.01 -10.68 6.93
C ARG A 747 14.44 -9.51 7.71
N ARG A 748 14.54 -8.29 7.16
CA ARG A 748 14.13 -7.06 7.83
C ARG A 748 12.83 -6.52 7.23
N ARG A 749 12.02 -5.92 8.09
CA ARG A 749 10.91 -5.07 7.70
C ARG A 749 10.99 -3.75 8.46
N TYR A 750 11.23 -2.67 7.75
CA TYR A 750 11.27 -1.32 8.32
C TYR A 750 9.89 -0.90 8.80
N LEU A 751 9.83 -0.24 9.97
CA LEU A 751 8.60 0.08 10.69
C LEU A 751 8.53 1.57 11.10
N PRO A 752 8.49 2.49 10.13
CA PRO A 752 8.33 3.91 10.42
C PRO A 752 7.04 4.22 11.17
N GLU A 753 6.04 3.31 11.12
CA GLU A 753 4.79 3.43 11.85
C GLU A 753 4.99 3.50 13.38
N LEU A 754 6.07 2.94 13.92
CA LEU A 754 6.33 2.93 15.37
C LEU A 754 6.60 4.31 15.96
N THR A 755 7.09 5.25 15.15
CA THR A 755 7.38 6.63 15.54
C THR A 755 6.26 7.61 15.18
N ALA A 756 5.19 7.15 14.49
CA ALA A 756 4.11 7.99 14.06
C ALA A 756 3.36 8.66 15.23
N SER A 757 2.96 9.90 15.07
CA SER A 757 2.16 10.66 16.06
C SER A 757 0.77 10.06 16.26
N ASN A 758 0.20 9.43 15.22
CA ASN A 758 -1.11 8.82 15.27
C ASN A 758 -1.09 7.48 16.05
N ALA A 759 -1.85 7.41 17.14
CA ALA A 759 -1.93 6.23 18.01
C ALA A 759 -2.38 4.94 17.27
N ASN A 760 -3.28 5.03 16.28
CA ASN A 760 -3.72 3.87 15.52
C ASN A 760 -2.61 3.35 14.59
N THR A 761 -1.84 4.24 14.00
CA THR A 761 -0.68 3.92 13.17
C THR A 761 0.41 3.27 14.01
N ARG A 762 0.73 3.83 15.19
CA ARG A 762 1.68 3.21 16.13
C ARG A 762 1.23 1.82 16.56
N ALA A 763 -0.04 1.66 16.96
CA ALA A 763 -0.59 0.37 17.34
C ALA A 763 -0.55 -0.65 16.18
N PHE A 764 -0.70 -0.20 14.94
CA PHE A 764 -0.47 -1.05 13.76
C PHE A 764 1.00 -1.47 13.66
N GLY A 765 1.94 -0.51 13.76
CA GLY A 765 3.39 -0.80 13.77
C GLY A 765 3.79 -1.80 14.86
N GLU A 766 3.26 -1.66 16.09
CA GLU A 766 3.52 -2.59 17.18
C GLU A 766 3.01 -4.02 16.90
N ARG A 767 1.81 -4.15 16.29
CA ARG A 767 1.31 -5.47 15.87
C ARG A 767 2.22 -6.10 14.81
N VAL A 768 2.67 -5.31 13.85
CA VAL A 768 3.59 -5.79 12.82
C VAL A 768 4.94 -6.18 13.41
N ALA A 769 5.48 -5.41 14.36
CA ALA A 769 6.73 -5.73 15.05
C ALA A 769 6.66 -7.08 15.78
N ARG A 770 5.52 -7.41 16.39
CA ARG A 770 5.30 -8.69 17.08
C ARG A 770 5.16 -9.86 16.11
N ASN A 771 4.43 -9.66 15.02
CA ASN A 771 4.08 -10.73 14.08
C ASN A 771 5.20 -11.04 13.07
N MET A 772 5.91 -10.02 12.57
CA MET A 772 6.86 -10.17 11.47
C MET A 772 7.99 -11.19 11.77
N PRO A 773 8.64 -11.21 12.94
CA PRO A 773 9.69 -12.19 13.20
C PRO A 773 9.17 -13.63 13.19
N ILE A 774 7.92 -13.85 13.62
CA ILE A 774 7.30 -15.18 13.67
C ILE A 774 6.90 -15.63 12.26
N GLN A 775 6.08 -14.83 11.59
CA GLN A 775 5.55 -15.17 10.27
C GLN A 775 6.65 -15.21 9.20
N GLY A 776 7.60 -14.26 9.26
CA GLY A 776 8.72 -14.23 8.32
C GLY A 776 9.68 -15.41 8.53
N THR A 777 9.97 -15.78 9.78
CA THR A 777 10.79 -16.98 10.06
C THR A 777 10.11 -18.25 9.57
N ALA A 778 8.78 -18.38 9.77
CA ALA A 778 8.03 -19.52 9.24
C ALA A 778 8.10 -19.57 7.71
N ALA A 779 7.98 -18.42 7.03
CA ALA A 779 8.13 -18.33 5.58
C ALA A 779 9.53 -18.74 5.10
N ASP A 780 10.57 -18.31 5.80
CA ASP A 780 11.95 -18.67 5.47
C ASP A 780 12.19 -20.18 5.65
N ILE A 781 11.63 -20.80 6.71
CA ILE A 781 11.70 -22.24 6.94
C ILE A 781 11.06 -23.02 5.80
N ILE A 782 9.88 -22.59 5.33
CA ILE A 782 9.20 -23.23 4.19
C ILE A 782 10.03 -23.11 2.92
N LYS A 783 10.64 -21.95 2.66
CA LYS A 783 11.55 -21.74 1.52
C LYS A 783 12.74 -22.70 1.56
N ILE A 784 13.35 -22.86 2.72
CA ILE A 784 14.44 -23.82 2.93
C ILE A 784 13.96 -25.25 2.66
N ALA A 785 12.79 -25.61 3.16
CA ALA A 785 12.20 -26.94 2.89
C ALA A 785 11.96 -27.17 1.39
N MET A 786 11.42 -26.18 0.67
CA MET A 786 11.20 -26.24 -0.78
C MET A 786 12.51 -26.49 -1.53
N ILE A 787 13.56 -25.76 -1.20
CA ILE A 787 14.90 -25.92 -1.81
C ILE A 787 15.41 -27.33 -1.58
N ARG A 788 15.41 -27.79 -0.33
CA ARG A 788 15.89 -29.12 0.03
C ARG A 788 15.11 -30.26 -0.62
N VAL A 789 13.78 -30.16 -0.61
CA VAL A 789 12.89 -31.12 -1.30
C VAL A 789 13.25 -31.18 -2.78
N TYR A 790 13.33 -30.02 -3.45
CA TYR A 790 13.64 -29.93 -4.87
C TYR A 790 15.01 -30.55 -5.19
N GLU A 791 16.06 -30.16 -4.47
CA GLU A 791 17.42 -30.68 -4.66
C GLU A 791 17.51 -32.18 -4.40
N ARG A 792 16.74 -32.68 -3.42
CA ARG A 792 16.76 -34.12 -3.11
C ARG A 792 16.02 -34.94 -4.15
N LEU A 793 14.89 -34.45 -4.66
CA LEU A 793 14.21 -35.08 -5.79
C LEU A 793 15.14 -35.20 -7.00
N GLU A 794 15.90 -34.17 -7.33
CA GLU A 794 16.88 -34.18 -8.41
C GLU A 794 18.07 -35.13 -8.10
N ARG A 795 18.64 -35.05 -6.91
CA ARG A 795 19.80 -35.88 -6.50
C ARG A 795 19.48 -37.37 -6.52
N GLU A 796 18.26 -37.74 -6.15
CA GLU A 796 17.79 -39.13 -6.17
C GLU A 796 17.22 -39.56 -7.55
N ASN A 797 17.26 -38.66 -8.54
CA ASN A 797 16.72 -38.89 -9.90
C ASN A 797 15.24 -39.35 -9.91
N LEU A 798 14.42 -38.84 -8.97
CA LEU A 798 13.00 -39.12 -8.91
C LEU A 798 12.25 -38.38 -10.02
N ALA A 799 11.23 -39.04 -10.58
CA ALA A 799 10.36 -38.43 -11.59
C ALA A 799 9.31 -37.51 -10.95
N ALA A 800 9.18 -37.54 -9.63
CA ALA A 800 8.31 -36.67 -8.84
C ALA A 800 8.70 -35.20 -8.97
N LYS A 801 7.71 -34.32 -8.91
CA LYS A 801 7.89 -32.86 -9.05
C LYS A 801 7.18 -32.10 -7.92
N LEU A 802 7.87 -31.13 -7.31
CA LEU A 802 7.23 -30.13 -6.45
C LEU A 802 6.40 -29.21 -7.35
N ILE A 803 5.09 -29.11 -7.09
CA ILE A 803 4.16 -28.41 -7.98
C ILE A 803 3.45 -27.23 -7.33
N MET A 804 3.32 -27.22 -6.00
CA MET A 804 2.58 -26.17 -5.30
C MET A 804 3.11 -25.96 -3.88
N GLN A 805 3.06 -24.71 -3.43
CA GLN A 805 3.20 -24.30 -2.04
C GLN A 805 1.99 -23.44 -1.66
N VAL A 806 1.28 -23.78 -0.60
CA VAL A 806 0.11 -23.05 -0.09
C VAL A 806 0.22 -22.94 1.42
N HIS A 807 0.33 -21.71 1.93
CA HIS A 807 0.51 -21.44 3.37
C HIS A 807 1.71 -22.22 3.94
N ASP A 808 1.45 -23.24 4.73
CA ASP A 808 2.45 -24.09 5.41
C ASP A 808 2.60 -25.47 4.75
N GLU A 809 2.04 -25.64 3.55
CA GLU A 809 1.83 -26.88 2.84
C GLU A 809 2.69 -26.95 1.55
N LEU A 810 3.31 -28.11 1.31
CA LEU A 810 4.02 -28.45 0.07
C LEU A 810 3.35 -29.64 -0.62
N ILE A 811 3.10 -29.52 -1.93
CA ILE A 811 2.46 -30.56 -2.72
C ILE A 811 3.42 -31.03 -3.81
N VAL A 812 3.67 -32.32 -3.81
CA VAL A 812 4.50 -33.02 -4.82
C VAL A 812 3.62 -33.97 -5.62
N GLU A 813 3.69 -33.87 -6.95
CA GLU A 813 3.12 -34.88 -7.85
C GLU A 813 4.15 -36.00 -8.09
N ALA A 814 3.84 -37.21 -7.68
CA ALA A 814 4.75 -38.35 -7.73
C ALA A 814 4.16 -39.54 -8.50
N PRO A 815 4.95 -40.26 -9.32
CA PRO A 815 4.54 -41.57 -9.80
C PRO A 815 4.13 -42.52 -8.66
N GLU A 816 3.17 -43.36 -8.87
CA GLU A 816 2.60 -44.20 -7.80
C GLU A 816 3.65 -45.12 -7.15
N ASN A 817 4.63 -45.57 -7.93
CA ASN A 817 5.77 -46.37 -7.45
C ASN A 817 6.81 -45.58 -6.61
N GLU A 818 6.80 -44.25 -6.68
CA GLU A 818 7.69 -43.39 -5.92
C GLU A 818 6.99 -42.83 -4.65
N LYS A 819 5.69 -43.07 -4.48
CA LYS A 819 4.83 -42.47 -3.44
C LYS A 819 5.46 -42.56 -2.03
N GLU A 820 5.82 -43.78 -1.62
CA GLU A 820 6.34 -44.02 -0.25
C GLU A 820 7.68 -43.31 -0.04
N ARG A 821 8.54 -43.30 -1.09
CA ARG A 821 9.83 -42.65 -1.04
C ARG A 821 9.67 -41.14 -0.94
N VAL A 822 8.79 -40.56 -1.75
CA VAL A 822 8.49 -39.13 -1.78
C VAL A 822 7.84 -38.68 -0.45
N SER A 823 6.93 -39.47 0.10
CA SER A 823 6.31 -39.20 1.41
C SER A 823 7.36 -39.12 2.53
N ALA A 824 8.27 -40.10 2.57
CA ALA A 824 9.36 -40.09 3.54
C ALA A 824 10.32 -38.93 3.33
N LEU A 825 10.66 -38.60 2.09
CA LEU A 825 11.53 -37.50 1.71
C LEU A 825 10.95 -36.15 2.14
N LEU A 826 9.66 -35.89 1.80
CA LEU A 826 8.97 -34.65 2.21
C LEU A 826 9.00 -34.48 3.72
N LYS A 827 8.61 -35.50 4.46
CA LYS A 827 8.63 -35.47 5.92
C LYS A 827 10.02 -35.15 6.46
N GLU A 828 11.02 -35.88 5.98
CA GLU A 828 12.41 -35.73 6.44
C GLU A 828 12.96 -34.33 6.16
N GLU A 829 12.79 -33.78 4.93
CA GLU A 829 13.33 -32.47 4.56
C GLU A 829 12.57 -31.32 5.23
N MET A 830 11.26 -31.45 5.42
CA MET A 830 10.48 -30.43 6.14
C MET A 830 10.81 -30.43 7.64
N GLU A 831 10.81 -31.59 8.29
CA GLU A 831 11.11 -31.68 9.73
C GLU A 831 12.54 -31.27 10.08
N ASN A 832 13.49 -31.45 9.15
CA ASN A 832 14.90 -31.11 9.32
C ASN A 832 15.31 -29.80 8.62
N ALA A 833 14.36 -29.04 8.09
CA ALA A 833 14.67 -27.77 7.39
C ALA A 833 15.53 -26.86 8.24
N VAL A 834 15.21 -26.72 9.53
CA VAL A 834 15.94 -25.94 10.50
C VAL A 834 15.93 -26.63 11.87
N ARG A 835 17.01 -26.46 12.63
CA ARG A 835 17.08 -26.97 14.02
C ARG A 835 16.60 -25.90 14.99
N LEU A 836 15.50 -26.16 15.65
CA LEU A 836 14.93 -25.33 16.72
C LEU A 836 14.98 -26.08 18.06
N SER A 837 14.73 -25.37 19.18
CA SER A 837 14.52 -26.01 20.50
C SER A 837 13.23 -26.84 20.59
N VAL A 838 12.34 -26.65 19.64
CA VAL A 838 11.12 -27.44 19.42
C VAL A 838 11.23 -28.12 18.06
N GLY A 839 10.93 -29.42 17.99
CA GLY A 839 10.95 -30.15 16.72
C GLY A 839 9.91 -29.59 15.75
N LEU A 840 10.26 -29.46 14.47
CA LEU A 840 9.29 -29.26 13.41
C LEU A 840 8.59 -30.59 13.13
N VAL A 841 7.29 -30.55 12.85
CA VAL A 841 6.49 -31.73 12.54
C VAL A 841 5.72 -31.47 11.26
N ALA A 842 5.82 -32.39 10.32
CA ALA A 842 5.11 -32.39 9.06
C ALA A 842 4.13 -33.59 8.99
N ASP A 843 2.85 -33.27 8.79
CA ASP A 843 1.80 -34.27 8.56
C ASP A 843 1.74 -34.54 7.05
N VAL A 844 1.99 -35.83 6.66
CA VAL A 844 2.10 -36.20 5.26
C VAL A 844 0.95 -37.13 4.87
N HIS A 845 0.22 -36.76 3.84
CA HIS A 845 -0.87 -37.54 3.28
C HIS A 845 -0.71 -37.70 1.77
N SER A 846 -1.49 -38.56 1.15
CA SER A 846 -1.46 -38.74 -0.28
C SER A 846 -2.82 -39.12 -0.85
N GLY A 847 -3.11 -38.68 -2.06
CA GLY A 847 -4.38 -38.97 -2.72
C GLY A 847 -4.33 -38.72 -4.22
N ARG A 848 -5.42 -39.03 -4.90
CA ARG A 848 -5.55 -38.74 -6.34
C ARG A 848 -5.89 -37.28 -6.61
N THR A 849 -6.57 -36.65 -5.67
CA THR A 849 -6.93 -35.23 -5.73
C THR A 849 -6.31 -34.48 -4.57
N TRP A 850 -6.22 -33.16 -4.67
CA TRP A 850 -5.77 -32.32 -3.55
C TRP A 850 -6.69 -32.46 -2.34
N TYR A 851 -8.01 -32.69 -2.58
CA TYR A 851 -8.98 -32.96 -1.51
C TYR A 851 -8.62 -34.22 -0.73
N ASP A 852 -8.31 -35.33 -1.43
CA ASP A 852 -7.99 -36.63 -0.80
C ASP A 852 -6.61 -36.59 -0.14
N ALA A 853 -5.65 -35.82 -0.69
CA ALA A 853 -4.31 -35.71 -0.17
C ALA A 853 -4.23 -34.82 1.09
N LYS A 854 -5.29 -34.09 1.45
CA LYS A 854 -5.28 -33.23 2.64
C LYS A 854 -5.52 -34.01 3.97
N GLY A 855 -6.01 -35.22 3.96
CA GLY A 855 -6.28 -36.04 5.12
C GLY A 855 -7.67 -35.83 5.75
#